data_97a9c63d039c2c4155f1f12f59187a59
#
_entry.id   97a9c63d039c2c4155f1f12f59187a59
#
_cell.length_a   1.000
_cell.length_b   1.000
_cell.length_c   1.000
_cell.angle_alpha   90.00
_cell.angle_beta   90.00
_cell.angle_gamma   90.00
#
_symmetry.space_group_name_H-M   'P 1'
#
loop_
_entity.id
_entity.type
_entity.pdbx_description
1 polymer ?
#
loop_
_entity_poly.entity_id
_entity_poly.type
_entity_poly.pdbx_seq_one_letter_code
_entity_poly.pdbx_strand_id
1 'polypeptide(L)'
;MAMELLFMRMDISRIQLLFFWNLSGLSLAGGLSGVSRSGSSELSQNQILISPATDVENTYGIGGVITRGTSAGLSGLQNLGNTCFMNSAIQCLVHTPEFARYFREDYRQEINWQNPFGMVGELALAFGELLRKLWAPGRAPVAPRAFKQKLARFAPQFGGYNQHDSQELLAFLLDGLHEDLNRVKHKPYVKSRDADGRPDEEVADEYWANHIARNDSIIVDVCQGQYKSTLVCPVCNKVSVTFDPFMYLSLPLQSTNTRTMTVTVFSCDGTSLPNACTVTVPKQGRCRDLILALNNACFIKQSEKLLLAEVRNNLIHRRFEDPLISLSTIKDDDYLAAYKIPKLEKSTIFLQLVHRRRCEEQGGKTQGKLNWRPYGIPLVWPISCEDTINRGDLQSIVHTMLSPMLKAKEPGNNNVSDTNQTMASGSSHDIGSNETCTDNTSVLLNKDNSTSTKPTPQKLPLQMVDENNACIDLSVGEDKVVRLSSSMDSILVYVDWSDEQFESYDTHYLENLPEVSKHGPSTKKARSEPLSLYTCLEAFLREEPLVTDDMWYCPQCKEQRHASKKLDLWRLPDVLVIHLKRFSYSRSTKHKLETFVNFPIYNFDLTNYVAYKNSPHKQLYELYALTNHYGGMGSGHYTAHIKLLDEKRWYNFDDNHVTPINEEDVKTAASYVLFYRRVKSDNASLSNGEDHNVSPKA
;
A
#
# COMPACT_ATOMS: atom_id res chain seq x y z
N MET A 1 -17.68 28.27 -13.87
CA MET A 1 -18.53 28.10 -15.09
C MET A 1 -17.83 27.46 -16.27
N ALA A 2 -16.63 27.84 -16.71
CA ALA A 2 -15.94 27.13 -17.82
C ALA A 2 -15.30 25.79 -17.39
N MET A 3 -14.85 25.65 -16.15
CA MET A 3 -14.33 24.40 -15.59
C MET A 3 -15.43 23.40 -15.19
N GLU A 4 -16.58 23.85 -14.72
CA GLU A 4 -17.73 22.97 -14.42
C GLU A 4 -18.34 22.34 -15.67
N LEU A 5 -18.29 23.03 -16.81
CA LEU A 5 -18.73 22.47 -18.10
C LEU A 5 -17.75 21.43 -18.68
N LEU A 6 -16.48 21.44 -18.26
CA LEU A 6 -15.49 20.41 -18.62
C LEU A 6 -15.70 19.13 -17.80
N PHE A 7 -16.06 19.25 -16.51
CA PHE A 7 -16.34 18.10 -15.64
C PHE A 7 -17.63 17.35 -16.00
N MET A 8 -18.65 18.06 -16.52
CA MET A 8 -19.89 17.42 -16.96
C MET A 8 -19.77 16.63 -18.28
N ARG A 9 -18.63 16.73 -18.98
CA ARG A 9 -18.40 16.04 -20.28
C ARG A 9 -17.50 14.83 -20.20
N MET A 10 -16.92 14.52 -19.05
CA MET A 10 -15.99 13.38 -18.91
C MET A 10 -16.74 12.16 -18.38
N ASP A 11 -16.72 11.11 -19.16
CA ASP A 11 -17.23 9.80 -18.75
C ASP A 11 -16.42 9.21 -17.58
N ILE A 12 -17.06 8.45 -16.70
CA ILE A 12 -16.48 7.89 -15.47
C ILE A 12 -15.22 7.05 -15.76
N SER A 13 -15.15 6.40 -16.92
CA SER A 13 -13.97 5.67 -17.40
C SER A 13 -12.74 6.58 -17.61
N ARG A 14 -12.92 7.82 -18.03
CA ARG A 14 -11.83 8.81 -18.15
C ARG A 14 -11.44 9.43 -16.82
N ILE A 15 -12.36 9.50 -15.87
CA ILE A 15 -12.02 9.89 -14.48
C ILE A 15 -11.09 8.86 -13.85
N GLN A 16 -11.26 7.57 -14.10
CA GLN A 16 -10.33 6.53 -13.66
C GLN A 16 -8.93 6.66 -14.30
N LEU A 17 -8.86 7.01 -15.60
CA LEU A 17 -7.57 7.27 -16.28
C LEU A 17 -6.90 8.55 -15.77
N LEU A 18 -7.65 9.61 -15.45
CA LEU A 18 -7.11 10.85 -14.85
C LEU A 18 -6.68 10.66 -13.39
N PHE A 19 -7.36 9.81 -12.62
CA PHE A 19 -6.91 9.42 -11.27
C PHE A 19 -5.56 8.68 -11.32
N PHE A 20 -5.32 7.87 -12.34
CA PHE A 20 -4.02 7.25 -12.56
C PHE A 20 -2.92 8.25 -12.95
N TRP A 21 -3.26 9.29 -13.72
CA TRP A 21 -2.32 10.34 -14.12
C TRP A 21 -1.89 11.25 -12.96
N ASN A 22 -2.79 11.57 -12.04
CA ASN A 22 -2.46 12.36 -10.85
C ASN A 22 -1.64 11.60 -9.80
N LEU A 23 -1.71 10.26 -9.77
CA LEU A 23 -0.86 9.43 -8.90
C LEU A 23 0.56 9.23 -9.45
N SER A 24 0.79 9.48 -10.75
CA SER A 24 2.11 9.34 -11.36
C SER A 24 2.95 10.62 -11.40
N GLY A 25 2.51 11.70 -10.77
CA GLY A 25 3.31 12.87 -10.37
C GLY A 25 4.32 13.38 -11.43
N LEU A 26 3.86 13.71 -12.65
CA LEU A 26 4.68 14.46 -13.60
C LEU A 26 4.23 15.92 -13.64
N SER A 27 4.88 16.72 -12.81
CA SER A 27 4.83 18.18 -12.87
C SER A 27 5.49 18.67 -14.16
N LEU A 28 4.69 19.19 -15.07
CA LEU A 28 5.16 20.03 -16.19
C LEU A 28 5.23 21.48 -15.70
N ALA A 29 6.41 21.86 -15.20
CA ALA A 29 6.79 23.25 -15.06
C ALA A 29 8.14 23.44 -15.76
N GLY A 30 8.14 24.06 -16.92
CA GLY A 30 9.34 24.41 -17.66
C GLY A 30 9.04 25.54 -18.62
N GLY A 31 9.48 26.73 -18.22
CA GLY A 31 9.22 28.00 -18.83
C GLY A 31 9.76 28.17 -20.25
N LEU A 32 9.06 29.01 -20.97
CA LEU A 32 9.46 29.66 -22.20
C LEU A 32 10.64 30.61 -21.97
N SER A 33 11.71 30.43 -22.70
CA SER A 33 12.55 31.55 -23.14
C SER A 33 13.21 31.20 -24.46
N GLY A 34 12.90 32.01 -25.45
CA GLY A 34 13.47 31.92 -26.77
C GLY A 34 14.89 32.44 -26.84
N VAL A 35 15.61 32.09 -27.87
CA VAL A 35 16.50 32.96 -28.69
C VAL A 35 16.82 32.24 -29.99
N SER A 36 16.80 33.04 -31.03
CA SER A 36 16.96 32.82 -32.46
C SER A 36 18.39 32.55 -32.91
N ARG A 37 18.43 32.06 -34.16
CA ARG A 37 19.39 32.26 -35.25
C ARG A 37 20.50 31.25 -35.47
N SER A 38 20.38 30.64 -36.61
CA SER A 38 21.10 30.74 -37.93
C SER A 38 22.26 29.77 -38.14
N GLY A 39 22.23 29.12 -39.29
CA GLY A 39 23.39 28.44 -39.83
C GLY A 39 23.01 27.39 -40.89
N SER A 40 23.08 27.81 -42.10
CA SER A 40 22.86 27.14 -43.38
C SER A 40 23.86 26.02 -43.70
N SER A 41 23.41 25.22 -44.71
CA SER A 41 24.15 24.40 -45.71
C SER A 41 24.29 22.92 -45.30
N GLU A 42 24.14 21.90 -46.15
CA GLU A 42 24.12 21.77 -47.60
C GLU A 42 23.47 20.45 -48.01
N LEU A 43 22.98 20.42 -49.19
CA LEU A 43 22.40 19.33 -49.97
C LEU A 43 23.26 18.08 -50.06
N SER A 44 22.65 16.91 -49.95
CA SER A 44 22.99 15.77 -50.81
C SER A 44 21.73 14.98 -51.15
N GLN A 45 21.32 15.13 -52.38
CA GLN A 45 20.36 14.31 -53.09
C GLN A 45 20.89 12.89 -53.28
N ASN A 46 20.14 11.89 -52.85
CA ASN A 46 20.19 10.58 -53.45
C ASN A 46 18.77 10.13 -53.75
N GLN A 47 18.43 10.23 -55.03
CA GLN A 47 17.23 9.63 -55.61
C GLN A 47 17.38 8.10 -55.56
N ILE A 48 16.44 7.42 -54.93
CA ILE A 48 16.20 6.00 -55.17
C ILE A 48 14.82 5.87 -55.80
N LEU A 49 14.84 5.33 -56.97
CA LEU A 49 13.74 5.02 -57.89
C LEU A 49 12.64 4.20 -57.17
N ILE A 50 11.42 4.70 -57.24
CA ILE A 50 10.20 4.00 -56.89
C ILE A 50 9.78 3.17 -58.11
N SER A 51 9.82 1.84 -58.02
CA SER A 51 9.11 0.95 -58.92
C SER A 51 7.71 0.67 -58.39
N PRO A 52 6.64 0.70 -59.18
CA PRO A 52 5.29 0.48 -58.73
C PRO A 52 5.06 -1.00 -58.42
N ALA A 53 4.53 -1.27 -57.21
CA ALA A 53 4.05 -2.57 -56.85
C ALA A 53 2.77 -2.87 -57.62
N THR A 54 2.81 -3.90 -58.40
CA THR A 54 1.68 -4.50 -59.08
C THR A 54 0.74 -5.16 -58.07
N ASP A 55 -0.52 -4.78 -58.15
CA ASP A 55 -1.66 -5.44 -57.53
C ASP A 55 -1.69 -6.92 -57.97
N VAL A 56 -1.65 -7.81 -56.98
CA VAL A 56 -1.97 -9.22 -57.24
C VAL A 56 -3.42 -9.43 -56.82
N GLU A 57 -4.29 -9.44 -57.83
CA GLU A 57 -5.64 -9.88 -57.73
C GLU A 57 -5.77 -11.34 -57.29
N ASN A 58 -6.78 -11.57 -56.49
CA ASN A 58 -7.28 -12.84 -56.01
C ASN A 58 -7.50 -13.87 -57.15
N THR A 59 -6.88 -15.01 -57.04
CA THR A 59 -7.33 -16.20 -57.73
C THR A 59 -7.72 -17.27 -56.67
N TYR A 60 -9.00 -17.45 -56.47
CA TYR A 60 -9.53 -18.62 -55.75
C TYR A 60 -9.35 -19.89 -56.62
N GLY A 61 -8.30 -20.62 -56.34
CA GLY A 61 -8.09 -21.97 -56.89
C GLY A 61 -8.66 -23.03 -55.94
N ILE A 62 -9.73 -23.67 -56.33
CA ILE A 62 -10.29 -24.86 -55.69
C ILE A 62 -9.31 -26.02 -56.03
N GLY A 63 -8.71 -26.59 -54.99
CA GLY A 63 -7.92 -27.83 -55.14
C GLY A 63 -6.59 -27.81 -54.39
N GLY A 64 -6.62 -27.63 -53.10
CA GLY A 64 -5.43 -27.71 -52.23
C GLY A 64 -5.56 -28.85 -51.23
N VAL A 65 -4.68 -29.79 -51.35
CA VAL A 65 -4.39 -30.88 -50.40
C VAL A 65 -4.51 -30.38 -48.96
N ILE A 66 -5.39 -30.98 -48.17
CA ILE A 66 -5.51 -30.76 -46.73
C ILE A 66 -4.21 -31.24 -46.08
N THR A 67 -3.23 -30.33 -45.91
CA THR A 67 -2.13 -30.55 -44.99
C THR A 67 -2.66 -30.46 -43.57
N ARG A 68 -2.87 -31.60 -42.96
CA ARG A 68 -3.11 -31.75 -41.52
C ARG A 68 -1.99 -31.07 -40.79
N GLY A 69 -2.30 -29.97 -40.03
CA GLY A 69 -1.53 -29.62 -38.88
C GLY A 69 -0.78 -28.29 -38.84
N THR A 70 -1.31 -27.21 -39.40
CA THR A 70 -0.82 -25.86 -39.00
C THR A 70 -1.87 -25.18 -38.11
N SER A 71 -1.62 -25.21 -36.80
CA SER A 71 -2.45 -24.50 -35.82
C SER A 71 -2.46 -23.01 -36.15
N ALA A 72 -3.64 -22.42 -36.29
CA ALA A 72 -3.82 -20.99 -36.43
C ALA A 72 -3.55 -20.30 -35.09
N GLY A 73 -3.13 -19.04 -35.09
CA GLY A 73 -2.89 -18.25 -33.87
C GLY A 73 -1.50 -18.42 -33.22
N LEU A 74 -0.55 -19.09 -33.89
CA LEU A 74 0.84 -19.24 -33.40
C LEU A 74 1.83 -18.28 -34.07
N SER A 75 1.35 -17.16 -34.60
CA SER A 75 2.20 -16.14 -35.17
C SER A 75 2.69 -15.14 -34.12
N GLY A 76 4.01 -14.93 -34.01
CA GLY A 76 4.61 -13.92 -33.14
C GLY A 76 4.48 -12.51 -33.70
N LEU A 77 4.83 -11.50 -32.91
CA LEU A 77 4.89 -10.10 -33.29
C LEU A 77 6.35 -9.62 -33.31
N GLN A 78 6.76 -8.94 -34.37
CA GLN A 78 8.09 -8.35 -34.43
C GLN A 78 8.23 -7.20 -33.42
N ASN A 79 9.32 -7.17 -32.68
CA ASN A 79 9.69 -6.02 -31.86
C ASN A 79 10.19 -4.89 -32.74
N LEU A 80 9.49 -3.75 -32.73
CA LEU A 80 9.80 -2.58 -33.55
C LEU A 80 10.71 -1.56 -32.82
N GLY A 81 11.36 -1.98 -31.75
CA GLY A 81 12.12 -1.14 -30.84
C GLY A 81 11.37 -0.89 -29.53
N ASN A 82 11.69 -1.68 -28.50
CA ASN A 82 11.07 -1.68 -27.17
C ASN A 82 9.54 -1.86 -27.15
N THR A 83 8.94 -2.53 -28.16
CA THR A 83 7.48 -2.75 -28.27
C THR A 83 7.00 -4.04 -27.61
N CYS A 84 7.81 -4.73 -26.82
CA CYS A 84 7.40 -5.97 -26.13
C CYS A 84 6.19 -5.77 -25.20
N PHE A 85 6.06 -4.59 -24.58
CA PHE A 85 4.87 -4.22 -23.76
C PHE A 85 3.58 -4.23 -24.59
N MET A 86 3.67 -3.74 -25.83
CA MET A 86 2.55 -3.72 -26.77
C MET A 86 2.27 -5.11 -27.31
N ASN A 87 3.31 -5.84 -27.69
CA ASN A 87 3.19 -7.18 -28.27
C ASN A 87 2.53 -8.15 -27.29
N SER A 88 2.96 -8.16 -26.03
CA SER A 88 2.39 -9.04 -25.00
C SER A 88 0.90 -8.75 -24.73
N ALA A 89 0.51 -7.48 -24.61
CA ALA A 89 -0.88 -7.08 -24.41
C ALA A 89 -1.76 -7.45 -25.63
N ILE A 90 -1.29 -7.18 -26.85
CA ILE A 90 -2.01 -7.52 -28.09
C ILE A 90 -2.20 -9.06 -28.17
N GLN A 91 -1.15 -9.84 -27.89
CA GLN A 91 -1.25 -11.31 -27.95
C GLN A 91 -2.33 -11.82 -26.99
N CYS A 92 -2.45 -11.29 -25.77
CA CYS A 92 -3.52 -11.68 -24.84
C CYS A 92 -4.91 -11.33 -25.40
N LEU A 93 -5.09 -10.13 -25.97
CA LEU A 93 -6.38 -9.71 -26.50
C LEU A 93 -6.80 -10.48 -27.75
N VAL A 94 -5.88 -10.70 -28.70
CA VAL A 94 -6.22 -11.43 -29.95
C VAL A 94 -6.52 -12.90 -29.72
N HIS A 95 -6.11 -13.46 -28.57
CA HIS A 95 -6.43 -14.82 -28.15
C HIS A 95 -7.60 -14.89 -27.16
N THR A 96 -8.25 -13.75 -26.83
CA THR A 96 -9.55 -13.76 -26.18
C THR A 96 -10.59 -14.31 -27.17
N PRO A 97 -11.25 -15.44 -26.89
CA PRO A 97 -12.08 -16.13 -27.88
C PRO A 97 -13.21 -15.27 -28.43
N GLU A 98 -13.82 -14.48 -27.57
CA GLU A 98 -14.91 -13.56 -27.93
C GLU A 98 -14.43 -12.50 -28.93
N PHE A 99 -13.23 -11.91 -28.70
CA PHE A 99 -12.64 -10.95 -29.63
C PHE A 99 -12.13 -11.60 -30.91
N ALA A 100 -11.50 -12.78 -30.79
CA ALA A 100 -11.03 -13.54 -31.96
C ALA A 100 -12.19 -13.85 -32.93
N ARG A 101 -13.37 -14.24 -32.42
CA ARG A 101 -14.58 -14.45 -33.21
C ARG A 101 -15.09 -13.13 -33.80
N TYR A 102 -15.34 -12.13 -32.95
CA TYR A 102 -15.92 -10.86 -33.35
C TYR A 102 -15.12 -10.15 -34.45
N PHE A 103 -13.80 -9.99 -34.32
CA PHE A 103 -12.96 -9.30 -35.31
C PHE A 103 -12.69 -10.11 -36.58
N ARG A 104 -12.96 -11.42 -36.58
CA ARG A 104 -12.91 -12.26 -37.78
C ARG A 104 -14.20 -12.22 -38.58
N GLU A 105 -15.32 -11.91 -37.94
CA GLU A 105 -16.63 -11.65 -38.55
C GLU A 105 -16.72 -10.21 -39.08
N ASP A 106 -17.90 -9.78 -39.47
CA ASP A 106 -18.10 -8.44 -40.03
C ASP A 106 -18.41 -7.40 -38.96
N TYR A 107 -17.43 -7.09 -38.13
CA TYR A 107 -17.49 -6.08 -37.07
C TYR A 107 -17.57 -4.62 -37.61
N ARG A 108 -17.24 -4.41 -38.91
CA ARG A 108 -17.16 -3.06 -39.52
C ARG A 108 -18.50 -2.33 -39.50
N GLN A 109 -19.59 -3.05 -39.43
CA GLN A 109 -20.93 -2.49 -39.33
C GLN A 109 -21.20 -1.80 -37.99
N GLU A 110 -20.51 -2.18 -36.95
CA GLU A 110 -20.61 -1.60 -35.60
C GLU A 110 -19.71 -0.37 -35.40
N ILE A 111 -18.80 -0.07 -36.34
CA ILE A 111 -17.90 1.08 -36.22
C ILE A 111 -18.68 2.37 -36.12
N ASN A 112 -18.39 3.16 -35.08
CA ASN A 112 -18.98 4.45 -34.84
C ASN A 112 -18.08 5.58 -35.37
N TRP A 113 -18.20 5.86 -36.67
CA TRP A 113 -17.43 6.90 -37.37
C TRP A 113 -17.66 8.31 -36.84
N GLN A 114 -18.79 8.54 -36.15
CA GLN A 114 -19.24 9.86 -35.71
C GLN A 114 -18.96 10.12 -34.24
N ASN A 115 -18.43 9.15 -33.51
CA ASN A 115 -18.16 9.31 -32.08
C ASN A 115 -17.00 10.29 -31.86
N PRO A 116 -17.24 11.47 -31.23
CA PRO A 116 -16.17 12.44 -30.98
C PRO A 116 -15.12 11.97 -29.97
N PHE A 117 -15.41 10.91 -29.21
CA PHE A 117 -14.49 10.29 -28.25
C PHE A 117 -13.73 9.11 -28.85
N GLY A 118 -14.19 8.59 -30.00
CA GLY A 118 -13.53 7.51 -30.74
C GLY A 118 -12.37 8.02 -31.59
N MET A 119 -11.75 7.09 -32.26
CA MET A 119 -10.60 7.32 -33.14
C MET A 119 -11.02 7.22 -34.63
N VAL A 120 -12.26 7.63 -34.90
CA VAL A 120 -12.87 7.57 -36.23
C VAL A 120 -12.81 6.13 -36.82
N GLY A 121 -12.94 5.11 -35.98
CA GLY A 121 -12.88 3.69 -36.37
C GLY A 121 -11.49 3.19 -36.79
N GLU A 122 -10.48 4.06 -36.85
CA GLU A 122 -9.16 3.70 -37.35
C GLU A 122 -8.41 2.71 -36.46
N LEU A 123 -8.62 2.80 -35.12
CA LEU A 123 -7.98 1.87 -34.18
C LEU A 123 -8.63 0.48 -34.27
N ALA A 124 -9.97 0.42 -34.33
CA ALA A 124 -10.69 -0.84 -34.46
C ALA A 124 -10.35 -1.55 -35.78
N LEU A 125 -10.24 -0.82 -36.90
CA LEU A 125 -9.80 -1.37 -38.18
C LEU A 125 -8.39 -1.91 -38.12
N ALA A 126 -7.43 -1.14 -37.57
CA ALA A 126 -6.04 -1.56 -37.47
C ALA A 126 -5.86 -2.78 -36.55
N PHE A 127 -6.62 -2.84 -35.45
CA PHE A 127 -6.61 -3.98 -34.53
C PHE A 127 -7.20 -5.22 -35.20
N GLY A 128 -8.36 -5.12 -35.86
CA GLY A 128 -9.00 -6.23 -36.54
C GLY A 128 -8.17 -6.77 -37.70
N GLU A 129 -7.48 -5.90 -38.46
CA GLU A 129 -6.52 -6.32 -39.50
C GLU A 129 -5.34 -7.07 -38.91
N LEU A 130 -4.76 -6.57 -37.82
CA LEU A 130 -3.65 -7.21 -37.12
C LEU A 130 -4.07 -8.60 -36.58
N LEU A 131 -5.24 -8.70 -35.95
CA LEU A 131 -5.80 -9.94 -35.44
C LEU A 131 -5.96 -10.97 -36.57
N ARG A 132 -6.54 -10.60 -37.71
CA ARG A 132 -6.70 -11.50 -38.87
C ARG A 132 -5.36 -12.00 -39.39
N LYS A 133 -4.32 -11.17 -39.42
CA LYS A 133 -2.95 -11.59 -39.81
C LYS A 133 -2.35 -12.59 -38.81
N LEU A 134 -2.55 -12.39 -37.51
CA LEU A 134 -2.06 -13.28 -36.48
C LEU A 134 -2.74 -14.64 -36.47
N TRP A 135 -4.02 -14.68 -36.88
CA TRP A 135 -4.83 -15.90 -37.00
C TRP A 135 -4.77 -16.50 -38.40
N ALA A 136 -4.02 -15.93 -39.34
CA ALA A 136 -3.82 -16.54 -40.63
C ALA A 136 -3.03 -17.86 -40.51
N PRO A 137 -3.26 -18.84 -41.38
CA PRO A 137 -2.48 -20.09 -41.38
C PRO A 137 -0.99 -19.80 -41.54
N GLY A 138 -0.17 -20.42 -40.68
CA GLY A 138 1.28 -20.26 -40.70
C GLY A 138 1.82 -19.76 -39.35
N ARG A 139 3.16 -19.66 -39.25
CA ARG A 139 3.87 -19.19 -38.04
C ARG A 139 4.82 -18.04 -38.32
N ALA A 140 4.68 -17.37 -39.47
CA ALA A 140 5.53 -16.24 -39.81
C ALA A 140 5.25 -15.06 -38.87
N PRO A 141 6.29 -14.45 -38.27
CA PRO A 141 6.11 -13.29 -37.41
C PRO A 141 5.50 -12.11 -38.17
N VAL A 142 4.54 -11.42 -37.55
CA VAL A 142 3.86 -10.27 -38.10
C VAL A 142 4.52 -8.98 -37.60
N ALA A 143 4.78 -8.04 -38.50
CA ALA A 143 5.28 -6.70 -38.12
C ALA A 143 4.07 -5.78 -37.82
N PRO A 144 3.85 -5.32 -36.58
CA PRO A 144 2.69 -4.50 -36.22
C PRO A 144 2.87 -3.00 -36.54
N ARG A 145 3.59 -2.66 -37.66
CA ARG A 145 3.94 -1.28 -38.02
C ARG A 145 2.69 -0.40 -38.25
N ALA A 146 1.75 -0.89 -39.07
CA ALA A 146 0.52 -0.16 -39.38
C ALA A 146 -0.32 0.10 -38.13
N PHE A 147 -0.45 -0.92 -37.26
CA PHE A 147 -1.14 -0.78 -35.97
C PHE A 147 -0.44 0.26 -35.07
N LYS A 148 0.88 0.15 -34.88
CA LYS A 148 1.65 1.11 -34.06
C LYS A 148 1.53 2.53 -34.57
N GLN A 149 1.52 2.73 -35.90
CA GLN A 149 1.35 4.05 -36.51
C GLN A 149 -0.02 4.64 -36.19
N LYS A 150 -1.08 3.85 -36.26
CA LYS A 150 -2.43 4.31 -35.91
C LYS A 150 -2.55 4.57 -34.41
N LEU A 151 -2.05 3.67 -33.58
CA LEU A 151 -2.01 3.86 -32.13
C LEU A 151 -1.27 5.16 -31.74
N ALA A 152 -0.11 5.41 -32.32
CA ALA A 152 0.70 6.61 -32.06
C ALA A 152 0.00 7.92 -32.44
N ARG A 153 -0.93 7.89 -33.40
CA ARG A 153 -1.70 9.05 -33.81
C ARG A 153 -2.68 9.48 -32.71
N PHE A 154 -3.27 8.53 -31.99
CA PHE A 154 -4.27 8.77 -30.95
C PHE A 154 -3.68 8.79 -29.54
N ALA A 155 -2.56 8.07 -29.34
CA ALA A 155 -1.81 7.99 -28.09
C ALA A 155 -0.32 8.26 -28.35
N PRO A 156 0.06 9.54 -28.53
CA PRO A 156 1.43 9.93 -28.91
C PRO A 156 2.50 9.41 -27.94
N GLN A 157 2.17 9.18 -26.67
CA GLN A 157 3.07 8.60 -25.67
C GLN A 157 3.62 7.23 -26.09
N PHE A 158 2.83 6.41 -26.81
CA PHE A 158 3.26 5.09 -27.30
C PHE A 158 3.93 5.14 -28.69
N GLY A 159 4.07 6.34 -29.28
CA GLY A 159 4.63 6.51 -30.63
C GLY A 159 6.13 6.31 -30.73
N GLY A 160 6.87 6.60 -29.67
CA GLY A 160 8.32 6.54 -29.60
C GLY A 160 8.90 5.14 -29.51
N TYR A 161 10.17 5.10 -29.04
CA TYR A 161 10.93 3.86 -28.80
C TYR A 161 11.16 3.60 -27.31
N ASN A 162 10.49 4.34 -26.42
CA ASN A 162 10.56 4.13 -24.99
C ASN A 162 9.76 2.88 -24.59
N GLN A 163 10.18 2.26 -23.50
CA GLN A 163 9.37 1.24 -22.86
C GLN A 163 8.21 1.89 -22.09
N HIS A 164 7.04 1.26 -22.15
CA HIS A 164 5.84 1.66 -21.45
C HIS A 164 5.26 0.50 -20.64
N ASP A 165 4.31 0.81 -19.81
CA ASP A 165 3.58 -0.19 -19.05
C ASP A 165 2.55 -0.89 -19.95
N SER A 166 2.59 -2.25 -19.99
CA SER A 166 1.64 -3.04 -20.80
C SER A 166 0.21 -2.91 -20.31
N GLN A 167 -0.02 -2.66 -18.99
CA GLN A 167 -1.34 -2.44 -18.45
C GLN A 167 -1.90 -1.07 -18.83
N GLU A 168 -1.05 -0.03 -18.83
CA GLU A 168 -1.45 1.30 -19.31
C GLU A 168 -1.87 1.25 -20.78
N LEU A 169 -1.09 0.57 -21.62
CA LEU A 169 -1.46 0.35 -23.01
C LEU A 169 -2.76 -0.45 -23.14
N LEU A 170 -2.93 -1.53 -22.36
CA LEU A 170 -4.13 -2.36 -22.39
C LEU A 170 -5.38 -1.54 -22.06
N ALA A 171 -5.32 -0.72 -21.01
CA ALA A 171 -6.43 0.15 -20.63
C ALA A 171 -6.79 1.12 -21.74
N PHE A 172 -5.79 1.78 -22.33
CA PHE A 172 -5.97 2.70 -23.46
C PHE A 172 -6.56 1.99 -24.69
N LEU A 173 -6.07 0.77 -25.00
CA LEU A 173 -6.54 0.01 -26.15
C LEU A 173 -7.99 -0.45 -25.98
N LEU A 174 -8.36 -0.94 -24.80
CA LEU A 174 -9.74 -1.35 -24.50
C LEU A 174 -10.70 -0.15 -24.57
N ASP A 175 -10.31 1.01 -24.01
CA ASP A 175 -11.11 2.24 -24.08
C ASP A 175 -11.27 2.74 -25.53
N GLY A 176 -10.17 2.79 -26.27
CA GLY A 176 -10.20 3.22 -27.68
C GLY A 176 -11.01 2.30 -28.59
N LEU A 177 -10.90 0.98 -28.40
CA LEU A 177 -11.72 0.00 -29.11
C LEU A 177 -13.20 0.12 -28.72
N HIS A 178 -13.49 0.35 -27.42
CA HIS A 178 -14.84 0.58 -26.96
C HIS A 178 -15.47 1.81 -27.65
N GLU A 179 -14.76 2.94 -27.67
CA GLU A 179 -15.31 4.15 -28.28
C GLU A 179 -15.45 4.05 -29.80
N ASP A 180 -14.52 3.38 -30.50
CA ASP A 180 -14.63 3.12 -31.94
C ASP A 180 -15.78 2.17 -32.29
N LEU A 181 -16.12 1.24 -31.38
CA LEU A 181 -17.16 0.21 -31.58
C LEU A 181 -18.41 0.47 -30.76
N ASN A 182 -18.56 1.68 -30.20
CA ASN A 182 -19.75 2.02 -29.40
C ASN A 182 -20.99 2.10 -30.29
N ARG A 183 -21.93 1.17 -30.11
CA ARG A 183 -23.19 1.07 -30.85
C ARG A 183 -24.10 2.29 -30.62
N VAL A 184 -23.89 3.01 -29.49
CA VAL A 184 -24.63 4.20 -29.11
C VAL A 184 -24.08 5.41 -29.87
N LYS A 185 -24.79 5.88 -30.88
CA LYS A 185 -24.39 7.04 -31.69
C LYS A 185 -24.70 8.38 -31.00
N HIS A 186 -25.76 8.44 -30.20
CA HIS A 186 -26.16 9.63 -29.44
C HIS A 186 -26.27 9.28 -27.96
N LYS A 187 -25.28 9.71 -27.16
CA LYS A 187 -25.25 9.44 -25.71
C LYS A 187 -26.33 10.30 -25.01
N PRO A 188 -27.40 9.71 -24.42
CA PRO A 188 -28.44 10.46 -23.72
C PRO A 188 -27.89 11.11 -22.46
N TYR A 189 -28.48 12.23 -22.05
CA TYR A 189 -28.25 12.77 -20.72
C TYR A 189 -29.09 11.99 -19.72
N VAL A 190 -28.41 11.34 -18.78
CA VAL A 190 -29.05 10.57 -17.69
C VAL A 190 -28.76 11.28 -16.39
N LYS A 191 -29.81 11.66 -15.65
CA LYS A 191 -29.66 12.22 -14.30
C LYS A 191 -29.53 11.06 -13.32
N SER A 192 -28.38 10.96 -12.67
CA SER A 192 -28.17 10.03 -11.58
C SER A 192 -29.08 10.38 -10.39
N ARG A 193 -29.69 9.36 -9.79
CA ARG A 193 -30.46 9.46 -8.55
C ARG A 193 -29.64 8.88 -7.41
N ASP A 194 -29.73 9.50 -6.24
CA ASP A 194 -29.13 8.95 -5.04
C ASP A 194 -29.80 7.61 -4.66
N ALA A 195 -29.03 6.73 -4.05
CA ALA A 195 -29.53 5.44 -3.61
C ALA A 195 -30.62 5.58 -2.51
N ASP A 196 -30.47 6.56 -1.61
CA ASP A 196 -31.43 7.00 -0.57
C ASP A 196 -32.28 5.88 0.08
N GLY A 197 -31.62 4.75 0.44
CA GLY A 197 -32.28 3.62 1.10
C GLY A 197 -33.07 2.68 0.17
N ARG A 198 -32.99 2.86 -1.16
CA ARG A 198 -33.54 1.89 -2.11
C ARG A 198 -32.74 0.57 -2.06
N PRO A 199 -33.38 -0.56 -2.44
CA PRO A 199 -32.67 -1.83 -2.53
C PRO A 199 -31.46 -1.73 -3.49
N ASP A 200 -30.34 -2.33 -3.09
CA ASP A 200 -29.10 -2.31 -3.86
C ASP A 200 -29.28 -2.85 -5.28
N GLU A 201 -30.12 -3.89 -5.45
CA GLU A 201 -30.41 -4.53 -6.74
C GLU A 201 -31.06 -3.53 -7.71
N GLU A 202 -32.07 -2.80 -7.24
CA GLU A 202 -32.77 -1.80 -8.07
C GLU A 202 -31.83 -0.69 -8.49
N VAL A 203 -31.01 -0.18 -7.55
CA VAL A 203 -30.07 0.89 -7.82
C VAL A 203 -28.97 0.40 -8.77
N ALA A 204 -28.43 -0.80 -8.56
CA ALA A 204 -27.40 -1.39 -9.43
C ALA A 204 -27.91 -1.58 -10.86
N ASP A 205 -29.13 -2.07 -11.04
CA ASP A 205 -29.73 -2.28 -12.35
C ASP A 205 -30.03 -0.96 -13.06
N GLU A 206 -30.49 0.07 -12.33
CA GLU A 206 -30.67 1.44 -12.87
C GLU A 206 -29.32 2.02 -13.34
N TYR A 207 -28.27 1.92 -12.50
CA TYR A 207 -26.93 2.40 -12.87
C TYR A 207 -26.36 1.66 -14.08
N TRP A 208 -26.55 0.34 -14.15
CA TRP A 208 -26.12 -0.46 -15.29
C TRP A 208 -26.89 -0.12 -16.56
N ALA A 209 -28.20 0.00 -16.50
CA ALA A 209 -29.02 0.39 -17.64
C ALA A 209 -28.63 1.79 -18.17
N ASN A 210 -28.36 2.73 -17.25
CA ASN A 210 -27.88 4.07 -17.57
C ASN A 210 -26.49 4.04 -18.23
N HIS A 211 -25.62 3.13 -17.78
CA HIS A 211 -24.31 2.92 -18.37
C HIS A 211 -24.42 2.37 -19.80
N ILE A 212 -25.20 1.30 -20.00
CA ILE A 212 -25.39 0.67 -21.32
C ILE A 212 -26.08 1.63 -22.30
N ALA A 213 -27.01 2.46 -21.84
CA ALA A 213 -27.66 3.49 -22.71
C ALA A 213 -26.63 4.48 -23.31
N ARG A 214 -25.42 4.56 -22.77
CA ARG A 214 -24.35 5.45 -23.23
C ARG A 214 -23.13 4.71 -23.78
N ASN A 215 -22.91 3.49 -23.33
CA ASN A 215 -21.71 2.69 -23.56
C ASN A 215 -22.10 1.24 -23.87
N ASP A 216 -22.25 0.95 -25.15
CA ASP A 216 -22.62 -0.38 -25.64
C ASP A 216 -21.63 -0.81 -26.72
N SER A 217 -20.86 -1.86 -26.48
CA SER A 217 -19.88 -2.42 -27.41
C SER A 217 -19.48 -3.83 -27.00
N ILE A 218 -18.80 -4.55 -27.88
CA ILE A 218 -18.22 -5.86 -27.57
C ILE A 218 -17.28 -5.83 -26.35
N ILE A 219 -16.59 -4.72 -26.09
CA ILE A 219 -15.72 -4.54 -24.93
C ILE A 219 -16.55 -4.53 -23.64
N VAL A 220 -17.69 -3.83 -23.67
CA VAL A 220 -18.64 -3.79 -22.56
C VAL A 220 -19.24 -5.17 -22.32
N ASP A 221 -19.69 -5.84 -23.39
CA ASP A 221 -20.31 -7.16 -23.31
C ASP A 221 -19.39 -8.20 -22.66
N VAL A 222 -18.09 -8.13 -22.95
CA VAL A 222 -17.12 -9.17 -22.61
C VAL A 222 -16.32 -8.84 -21.36
N CYS A 223 -15.84 -7.59 -21.21
CA CYS A 223 -14.84 -7.22 -20.20
C CYS A 223 -15.37 -6.33 -19.07
N GLN A 224 -16.59 -5.76 -19.18
CA GLN A 224 -17.06 -4.87 -18.13
C GLN A 224 -17.86 -5.59 -17.06
N GLY A 225 -17.49 -5.29 -15.81
CA GLY A 225 -18.24 -5.63 -14.61
C GLY A 225 -18.70 -4.37 -13.88
N GLN A 226 -19.25 -4.55 -12.68
CA GLN A 226 -19.75 -3.48 -11.84
C GLN A 226 -19.36 -3.73 -10.39
N TYR A 227 -18.88 -2.69 -9.67
CA TYR A 227 -18.75 -2.73 -8.21
C TYR A 227 -19.72 -1.78 -7.54
N LYS A 228 -20.10 -2.16 -6.31
CA LYS A 228 -20.71 -1.29 -5.33
C LYS A 228 -19.60 -0.52 -4.62
N SER A 229 -19.64 0.81 -4.69
CA SER A 229 -18.75 1.71 -3.96
C SER A 229 -19.53 2.36 -2.82
N THR A 230 -19.10 2.14 -1.59
CA THR A 230 -19.72 2.69 -0.38
C THR A 230 -18.77 3.68 0.28
N LEU A 231 -19.25 4.90 0.48
CA LEU A 231 -18.55 5.97 1.21
C LEU A 231 -19.31 6.30 2.48
N VAL A 232 -18.61 6.35 3.61
CA VAL A 232 -19.17 6.68 4.93
C VAL A 232 -18.47 7.91 5.49
N CYS A 233 -19.24 8.94 5.82
CA CYS A 233 -18.72 10.13 6.46
C CYS A 233 -18.31 9.84 7.91
N PRO A 234 -17.08 10.15 8.35
CA PRO A 234 -16.66 9.88 9.73
C PRO A 234 -17.26 10.83 10.76
N VAL A 235 -17.92 11.91 10.33
CA VAL A 235 -18.50 12.93 11.22
C VAL A 235 -20.01 12.76 11.39
N CYS A 236 -20.76 12.63 10.29
CA CYS A 236 -22.22 12.56 10.35
C CYS A 236 -22.77 11.18 9.98
N ASN A 237 -21.92 10.20 9.69
CA ASN A 237 -22.30 8.84 9.29
C ASN A 237 -23.20 8.77 8.04
N LYS A 238 -23.25 9.84 7.20
CA LYS A 238 -23.94 9.76 5.91
C LYS A 238 -23.27 8.69 5.06
N VAL A 239 -24.06 7.75 4.59
CA VAL A 239 -23.65 6.72 3.65
C VAL A 239 -24.01 7.16 2.23
N SER A 240 -23.08 7.06 1.31
CA SER A 240 -23.29 7.27 -0.14
C SER A 240 -22.91 5.98 -0.85
N VAL A 241 -23.82 5.48 -1.69
CA VAL A 241 -23.64 4.24 -2.47
C VAL A 241 -23.72 4.57 -3.95
N THR A 242 -22.73 4.11 -4.73
CA THR A 242 -22.73 4.15 -6.19
C THR A 242 -22.38 2.77 -6.76
N PHE A 243 -22.82 2.53 -7.99
CA PHE A 243 -22.52 1.29 -8.73
C PHE A 243 -21.76 1.65 -9.99
N ASP A 244 -20.44 1.46 -9.96
CA ASP A 244 -19.54 1.95 -11.00
C ASP A 244 -19.05 0.80 -11.89
N PRO A 245 -18.97 0.96 -13.23
CA PRO A 245 -18.43 -0.05 -14.13
C PRO A 245 -16.90 -0.17 -13.98
N PHE A 246 -16.36 -1.36 -14.26
CA PHE A 246 -14.91 -1.59 -14.35
C PHE A 246 -14.58 -2.51 -15.52
N MET A 247 -13.41 -2.36 -16.14
CA MET A 247 -12.88 -3.22 -17.21
C MET A 247 -11.76 -4.14 -16.72
N TYR A 248 -11.14 -3.82 -15.60
CA TYR A 248 -10.08 -4.61 -14.98
C TYR A 248 -10.02 -4.33 -13.47
N LEU A 249 -9.52 -5.30 -12.72
CA LEU A 249 -9.26 -5.14 -11.28
C LEU A 249 -7.76 -4.93 -11.06
N SER A 250 -7.38 -3.80 -10.47
CA SER A 250 -5.98 -3.52 -10.08
C SER A 250 -5.74 -3.88 -8.63
N LEU A 251 -5.23 -5.09 -8.39
CA LEU A 251 -5.05 -5.64 -7.06
C LEU A 251 -3.73 -5.16 -6.43
N PRO A 252 -3.77 -4.68 -5.18
CA PRO A 252 -2.56 -4.35 -4.46
C PRO A 252 -1.79 -5.62 -4.12
N LEU A 253 -0.49 -5.62 -4.35
CA LEU A 253 0.37 -6.64 -3.79
C LEU A 253 0.66 -6.22 -2.35
N GLN A 254 0.09 -6.94 -1.40
CA GLN A 254 0.56 -6.81 -0.03
C GLN A 254 2.02 -7.23 -0.05
N SER A 255 2.91 -6.26 -0.01
CA SER A 255 4.29 -6.57 0.27
C SER A 255 4.29 -7.24 1.64
N THR A 256 4.86 -8.44 1.75
CA THR A 256 5.25 -9.06 3.03
C THR A 256 6.31 -8.19 3.75
N ASN A 257 6.41 -6.95 3.37
CA ASN A 257 7.31 -5.96 3.88
C ASN A 257 6.75 -5.40 5.18
N THR A 258 6.76 -6.24 6.18
CA THR A 258 6.78 -5.79 7.55
C THR A 258 8.21 -5.38 7.89
N ARG A 259 8.37 -4.36 8.72
CA ARG A 259 9.63 -4.02 9.37
C ARG A 259 9.45 -4.16 10.87
N THR A 260 10.51 -4.55 11.54
CA THR A 260 10.58 -4.52 12.98
C THR A 260 11.05 -3.13 13.40
N MET A 261 10.33 -2.52 14.35
CA MET A 261 10.69 -1.23 14.93
C MET A 261 10.84 -1.41 16.43
N THR A 262 11.97 -0.95 16.97
CA THR A 262 12.23 -0.95 18.41
C THR A 262 11.95 0.45 18.95
N VAL A 263 11.10 0.53 19.95
CA VAL A 263 10.70 1.77 20.60
C VAL A 263 10.92 1.64 22.10
N THR A 264 11.55 2.59 22.71
CA THR A 264 11.68 2.62 24.18
C THR A 264 10.45 3.25 24.79
N VAL A 265 9.78 2.50 25.65
CA VAL A 265 8.54 2.93 26.31
C VAL A 265 8.84 3.38 27.74
N PHE A 266 8.48 4.62 28.04
CA PHE A 266 8.65 5.25 29.34
C PHE A 266 7.30 5.37 30.06
N SER A 267 7.25 5.00 31.34
CA SER A 267 6.13 5.30 32.23
C SER A 267 6.40 6.62 32.91
N CYS A 268 5.63 7.65 32.59
CA CYS A 268 5.84 8.99 33.16
C CYS A 268 5.36 9.09 34.60
N ASP A 269 4.50 8.17 35.06
CA ASP A 269 3.91 8.14 36.42
C ASP A 269 4.84 7.59 37.51
N GLY A 270 6.09 7.28 37.17
CA GLY A 270 7.06 6.73 38.10
C GLY A 270 6.79 5.28 38.55
N THR A 271 5.94 4.55 37.84
CA THR A 271 5.56 3.17 38.25
C THR A 271 6.50 2.10 37.76
N SER A 272 7.22 2.34 36.65
CA SER A 272 8.09 1.33 36.04
C SER A 272 9.31 1.93 35.34
N LEU A 273 10.37 1.13 35.26
CA LEU A 273 11.56 1.45 34.49
C LEU A 273 11.27 1.45 32.98
N PRO A 274 12.04 2.19 32.18
CA PRO A 274 11.95 2.16 30.71
C PRO A 274 12.10 0.75 30.17
N ASN A 275 11.30 0.42 29.17
CA ASN A 275 11.33 -0.89 28.53
C ASN A 275 11.45 -0.72 27.00
N ALA A 276 12.40 -1.43 26.39
CA ALA A 276 12.52 -1.50 24.95
C ALA A 276 11.51 -2.52 24.38
N CYS A 277 10.62 -2.04 23.52
CA CYS A 277 9.58 -2.85 22.89
C CYS A 277 9.83 -2.94 21.38
N THR A 278 10.03 -4.17 20.87
CA THR A 278 10.17 -4.43 19.44
C THR A 278 8.87 -4.97 18.89
N VAL A 279 8.29 -4.25 17.94
CA VAL A 279 7.04 -4.61 17.27
C VAL A 279 7.23 -4.73 15.77
N THR A 280 6.42 -5.57 15.15
CA THR A 280 6.41 -5.75 13.70
C THR A 280 5.26 -4.96 13.11
N VAL A 281 5.55 -4.06 12.19
CA VAL A 281 4.57 -3.18 11.53
C VAL A 281 4.77 -3.20 10.01
N PRO A 282 3.75 -2.86 9.21
CA PRO A 282 3.90 -2.71 7.76
C PRO A 282 4.93 -1.63 7.43
N LYS A 283 5.85 -1.87 6.49
CA LYS A 283 6.84 -0.84 6.04
C LYS A 283 6.18 0.44 5.54
N GLN A 284 5.06 0.31 4.86
CA GLN A 284 4.24 1.42 4.37
C GLN A 284 3.10 1.78 5.34
N GLY A 285 3.17 1.28 6.60
CA GLY A 285 2.22 1.60 7.64
C GLY A 285 2.28 3.06 8.06
N ARG A 286 1.38 3.44 8.96
CA ARG A 286 1.27 4.78 9.55
C ARG A 286 1.59 4.74 11.04
N CYS A 287 1.84 5.88 11.66
CA CYS A 287 2.10 5.96 13.09
C CYS A 287 1.01 5.31 13.93
N ARG A 288 -0.27 5.35 13.50
CA ARG A 288 -1.37 4.62 14.16
C ARG A 288 -1.13 3.11 14.24
N ASP A 289 -0.53 2.51 13.20
CA ASP A 289 -0.28 1.07 13.15
C ASP A 289 0.83 0.70 14.15
N LEU A 290 1.84 1.56 14.28
CA LEU A 290 2.90 1.43 15.28
C LEU A 290 2.35 1.62 16.70
N ILE A 291 1.54 2.65 16.93
CA ILE A 291 0.90 2.92 18.23
C ILE A 291 -0.02 1.76 18.63
N LEU A 292 -0.80 1.22 17.68
CA LEU A 292 -1.66 0.07 17.93
C LEU A 292 -0.86 -1.19 18.34
N ALA A 293 0.24 -1.46 17.60
CA ALA A 293 1.14 -2.58 17.90
C ALA A 293 1.78 -2.42 19.28
N LEU A 294 2.23 -1.21 19.65
CA LEU A 294 2.79 -0.89 20.97
C LEU A 294 1.74 -0.97 22.06
N ASN A 295 0.50 -0.49 21.85
CA ASN A 295 -0.60 -0.60 22.82
C ASN A 295 -0.87 -2.06 23.19
N ASN A 296 -0.88 -2.95 22.19
CA ASN A 296 -1.08 -4.37 22.40
C ASN A 296 0.11 -5.03 23.13
N ALA A 297 1.33 -4.62 22.82
CA ALA A 297 2.55 -5.19 23.42
C ALA A 297 2.82 -4.69 24.82
N CYS A 298 2.46 -3.43 25.15
CA CYS A 298 2.82 -2.75 26.40
C CYS A 298 1.64 -2.62 27.40
N PHE A 299 0.49 -3.23 27.12
CA PHE A 299 -0.69 -3.22 27.99
C PHE A 299 -1.08 -1.82 28.48
N ILE A 300 -1.35 -0.91 27.55
CA ILE A 300 -1.74 0.46 27.86
C ILE A 300 -3.17 0.49 28.43
N LYS A 301 -3.37 1.16 29.55
CA LYS A 301 -4.68 1.31 30.18
C LYS A 301 -5.62 2.20 29.35
N GLN A 302 -6.92 2.05 29.49
CA GLN A 302 -7.90 2.87 28.75
C GLN A 302 -7.79 4.37 29.06
N SER A 303 -7.33 4.72 30.27
CA SER A 303 -7.08 6.09 30.72
C SER A 303 -5.77 6.70 30.20
N GLU A 304 -4.94 5.91 29.51
CA GLU A 304 -3.62 6.31 29.02
C GLU A 304 -3.60 6.38 27.49
N LYS A 305 -2.68 7.16 26.95
CA LYS A 305 -2.29 7.19 25.53
C LYS A 305 -0.76 7.16 25.40
N LEU A 306 -0.28 6.70 24.25
CA LEU A 306 1.14 6.79 23.90
C LEU A 306 1.41 8.08 23.12
N LEU A 307 2.39 8.85 23.60
CA LEU A 307 3.01 9.93 22.85
C LEU A 307 4.30 9.38 22.23
N LEU A 308 4.33 9.25 20.91
CA LEU A 308 5.51 8.79 20.16
C LEU A 308 6.38 9.97 19.77
N ALA A 309 7.69 9.87 19.98
CA ALA A 309 8.66 10.92 19.66
C ALA A 309 9.95 10.36 19.05
N GLU A 310 10.57 11.13 18.19
CA GLU A 310 11.90 10.89 17.66
C GLU A 310 12.92 11.69 18.49
N VAL A 311 13.95 10.98 18.97
CA VAL A 311 15.02 11.58 19.78
C VAL A 311 16.30 11.65 18.96
N ARG A 312 16.88 12.86 18.87
CA ARG A 312 18.19 13.09 18.23
C ARG A 312 19.05 13.97 19.13
N ASN A 313 20.31 13.63 19.25
CA ASN A 313 21.26 14.36 20.09
C ASN A 313 20.74 14.58 21.53
N ASN A 314 20.07 13.57 22.09
CA ASN A 314 19.49 13.60 23.44
C ASN A 314 18.39 14.64 23.65
N LEU A 315 17.74 15.09 22.58
CA LEU A 315 16.61 16.01 22.56
C LEU A 315 15.47 15.43 21.74
N ILE A 316 14.22 15.78 22.07
CA ILE A 316 13.08 15.44 21.24
C ILE A 316 13.14 16.30 19.98
N HIS A 317 13.34 15.65 18.83
CA HIS A 317 13.43 16.30 17.54
C HIS A 317 12.04 16.59 16.97
N ARG A 318 11.13 15.61 17.06
CA ARG A 318 9.73 15.76 16.66
C ARG A 318 8.84 14.79 17.44
N ARG A 319 7.59 15.20 17.62
CA ARG A 319 6.51 14.36 18.17
C ARG A 319 5.63 13.90 17.01
N PHE A 320 5.15 12.66 17.09
CA PHE A 320 4.25 12.07 16.12
C PHE A 320 2.81 12.13 16.66
N GLU A 321 2.24 13.32 16.66
CA GLU A 321 0.88 13.57 17.15
C GLU A 321 -0.18 13.19 16.11
N ASP A 322 0.12 13.33 14.81
CA ASP A 322 -0.74 12.91 13.72
C ASP A 322 -0.60 11.39 13.48
N PRO A 323 -1.64 10.60 13.76
CA PRO A 323 -1.63 9.15 13.54
C PRO A 323 -1.49 8.74 12.08
N LEU A 324 -1.66 9.67 11.13
CA LEU A 324 -1.60 9.41 9.69
C LEU A 324 -0.19 9.56 9.10
N ILE A 325 0.78 10.03 9.85
CA ILE A 325 2.18 10.13 9.39
C ILE A 325 2.67 8.74 8.95
N SER A 326 3.25 8.68 7.74
CA SER A 326 3.78 7.44 7.20
C SER A 326 5.02 6.96 7.96
N LEU A 327 5.08 5.67 8.32
CA LEU A 327 6.25 5.05 8.95
C LEU A 327 7.49 5.08 8.04
N SER A 328 7.32 5.25 6.71
CA SER A 328 8.44 5.39 5.78
C SER A 328 9.27 6.67 6.01
N THR A 329 8.72 7.65 6.73
CA THR A 329 9.45 8.88 7.12
C THR A 329 10.41 8.68 8.28
N ILE A 330 10.31 7.55 8.97
CA ILE A 330 11.16 7.14 10.09
C ILE A 330 12.23 6.20 9.56
N LYS A 331 13.49 6.54 9.70
CA LYS A 331 14.62 5.71 9.28
C LYS A 331 14.88 4.59 10.29
N ASP A 332 15.57 3.54 9.85
CA ASP A 332 15.92 2.41 10.75
C ASP A 332 16.89 2.81 11.85
N ASP A 333 17.70 3.87 11.63
CA ASP A 333 18.67 4.41 12.59
C ASP A 333 18.07 5.52 13.49
N ASP A 334 16.81 5.93 13.26
CA ASP A 334 16.16 6.93 14.09
C ASP A 334 15.79 6.32 15.45
N TYR A 335 16.17 7.01 16.54
CA TYR A 335 15.82 6.58 17.88
C TYR A 335 14.41 7.02 18.24
N LEU A 336 13.56 6.04 18.61
CA LEU A 336 12.16 6.26 18.95
C LEU A 336 11.93 6.05 20.45
N ALA A 337 11.26 7.02 21.07
CA ALA A 337 10.72 6.93 22.42
C ALA A 337 9.19 7.03 22.39
N ALA A 338 8.54 6.29 23.26
CA ALA A 338 7.09 6.38 23.49
C ALA A 338 6.85 6.63 24.98
N TYR A 339 6.02 7.61 25.28
CA TYR A 339 5.70 7.99 26.64
C TYR A 339 4.25 7.60 26.96
N LYS A 340 4.05 6.82 28.02
CA LYS A 340 2.71 6.54 28.58
C LYS A 340 2.24 7.77 29.34
N ILE A 341 1.28 8.47 28.79
CA ILE A 341 0.72 9.69 29.38
C ILE A 341 -0.79 9.54 29.61
N PRO A 342 -1.36 10.15 30.63
CA PRO A 342 -2.79 10.17 30.86
C PRO A 342 -3.52 10.86 29.71
N LYS A 343 -4.71 10.40 29.37
CA LYS A 343 -5.64 11.10 28.47
C LYS A 343 -6.21 12.30 29.22
N LEU A 344 -5.72 13.51 28.92
CA LEU A 344 -6.28 14.74 29.42
C LEU A 344 -7.34 15.26 28.43
N GLU A 345 -8.48 15.70 28.97
CA GLU A 345 -9.56 16.30 28.16
C GLU A 345 -9.30 17.77 27.80
N LYS A 346 -8.29 18.36 28.43
CA LYS A 346 -7.94 19.78 28.33
C LYS A 346 -6.70 20.01 27.48
N SER A 347 -6.49 21.27 27.06
CA SER A 347 -5.27 21.70 26.39
C SER A 347 -4.05 21.33 27.22
N THR A 348 -3.07 20.66 26.59
CA THR A 348 -1.93 20.06 27.29
C THR A 348 -0.63 20.65 26.80
N ILE A 349 0.22 21.11 27.72
CA ILE A 349 1.63 21.48 27.50
C ILE A 349 2.49 20.32 27.99
N PHE A 350 3.58 20.03 27.29
CA PHE A 350 4.49 18.96 27.68
C PHE A 350 5.73 19.50 28.39
N LEU A 351 5.94 19.11 29.64
CA LEU A 351 7.23 19.27 30.29
C LEU A 351 8.21 18.26 29.68
N GLN A 352 9.32 18.75 29.11
CA GLN A 352 10.42 17.94 28.61
C GLN A 352 11.60 18.05 29.59
N LEU A 353 11.90 16.95 30.27
CA LEU A 353 13.05 16.86 31.17
C LEU A 353 14.27 16.37 30.39
N VAL A 354 15.25 17.25 30.21
CA VAL A 354 16.50 16.94 29.51
C VAL A 354 17.61 16.77 30.53
N HIS A 355 18.30 15.65 30.46
CA HIS A 355 19.40 15.32 31.33
C HIS A 355 20.69 15.95 30.81
N ARG A 356 21.50 16.59 31.67
CA ARG A 356 22.80 17.16 31.33
C ARG A 356 23.90 16.61 32.25
N ARG A 357 25.04 16.31 31.64
CA ARG A 357 26.24 15.84 32.34
C ARG A 357 27.39 16.83 32.11
N ARG A 358 28.21 16.96 33.13
CA ARG A 358 29.44 17.74 33.10
C ARG A 358 30.49 17.05 32.23
N CYS A 359 31.02 17.73 31.23
CA CYS A 359 32.10 17.24 30.38
C CYS A 359 33.36 18.07 30.65
N GLU A 360 34.46 17.41 30.96
CA GLU A 360 35.78 18.03 30.98
C GLU A 360 36.33 18.04 29.54
N GLU A 361 36.70 19.22 29.05
CA GLU A 361 37.42 19.32 27.79
C GLU A 361 38.88 18.86 27.99
N GLN A 362 39.25 17.72 27.41
CA GLN A 362 40.66 17.31 27.28
C GLN A 362 41.32 18.20 26.20
N GLY A 363 42.03 19.21 26.61
CA GLY A 363 43.01 19.91 25.77
C GLY A 363 42.79 21.42 25.63
N GLY A 364 43.56 22.21 26.38
CA GLY A 364 43.77 23.62 26.14
C GLY A 364 43.85 24.47 27.40
N LYS A 365 44.97 25.13 27.60
CA LYS A 365 45.29 26.03 28.70
C LYS A 365 44.41 27.27 28.70
N THR A 366 43.15 27.18 29.14
CA THR A 366 42.34 28.30 29.56
C THR A 366 41.35 27.80 30.60
N GLN A 367 41.28 28.48 31.74
CA GLN A 367 40.45 28.19 32.91
C GLN A 367 39.03 27.83 32.50
N GLY A 368 38.59 26.62 32.89
CA GLY A 368 37.40 25.92 32.45
C GLY A 368 36.08 26.68 32.58
N LYS A 369 35.46 26.99 31.46
CA LYS A 369 34.02 27.10 31.40
C LYS A 369 33.47 25.68 31.49
N LEU A 370 32.76 25.38 32.56
CA LEU A 370 32.00 24.14 32.75
C LEU A 370 30.99 24.01 31.64
N ASN A 371 31.20 23.04 30.73
CA ASN A 371 30.28 22.80 29.64
C ASN A 371 29.35 21.60 30.01
N TRP A 372 28.08 21.91 30.18
CA TRP A 372 27.03 20.93 30.36
C TRP A 372 26.61 20.37 28.99
N ARG A 373 26.60 19.06 28.81
CA ARG A 373 26.14 18.43 27.57
C ARG A 373 24.92 17.55 27.84
N PRO A 374 23.89 17.61 26.97
CA PRO A 374 22.76 16.68 27.05
C PRO A 374 23.24 15.23 26.95
N TYR A 375 22.65 14.32 27.74
CA TYR A 375 22.86 12.89 27.65
C TYR A 375 21.55 12.13 27.91
N GLY A 376 21.51 10.86 27.49
CA GLY A 376 20.37 10.02 27.71
C GLY A 376 19.10 10.46 26.97
N ILE A 377 17.98 9.89 27.29
CA ILE A 377 16.70 10.15 26.64
C ILE A 377 15.90 11.13 27.50
N PRO A 378 15.35 12.20 26.91
CA PRO A 378 14.46 13.13 27.64
C PRO A 378 13.21 12.41 28.15
N LEU A 379 12.73 12.76 29.34
CA LEU A 379 11.46 12.32 29.87
C LEU A 379 10.38 13.37 29.61
N VAL A 380 9.10 12.94 29.50
CA VAL A 380 7.98 13.83 29.20
C VAL A 380 6.88 13.67 30.21
N TRP A 381 6.32 14.81 30.66
CA TRP A 381 5.16 14.84 31.54
C TRP A 381 4.10 15.80 30.98
N PRO A 382 2.80 15.40 30.91
CA PRO A 382 1.73 16.30 30.45
C PRO A 382 1.28 17.22 31.58
N ILE A 383 1.12 18.50 31.28
CA ILE A 383 0.64 19.55 32.20
C ILE A 383 -0.61 20.17 31.56
N SER A 384 -1.66 20.42 32.34
CA SER A 384 -2.82 21.18 31.88
C SER A 384 -2.49 22.66 31.82
N CYS A 385 -2.85 23.34 30.72
CA CYS A 385 -2.66 24.78 30.59
C CYS A 385 -3.48 25.61 31.60
N GLU A 386 -4.51 25.04 32.21
CA GLU A 386 -5.39 25.68 33.16
C GLU A 386 -4.89 25.60 34.61
N ASP A 387 -3.91 24.72 34.87
CA ASP A 387 -3.38 24.50 36.18
C ASP A 387 -2.34 25.57 36.54
N THR A 388 -2.50 26.15 37.72
CA THR A 388 -1.46 27.04 38.30
C THR A 388 -0.39 26.18 38.94
N ILE A 389 0.79 26.12 38.34
CA ILE A 389 1.92 25.33 38.82
C ILE A 389 2.98 26.21 39.39
N ASN A 390 3.47 25.91 40.59
CA ASN A 390 4.61 26.56 41.21
C ASN A 390 5.93 25.77 40.96
N ARG A 391 7.05 26.33 41.34
CA ARG A 391 8.37 25.67 41.14
C ARG A 391 8.53 24.41 41.96
N GLY A 392 7.91 24.34 43.13
CA GLY A 392 7.91 23.13 44.00
C GLY A 392 7.10 21.99 43.37
N ASP A 393 6.00 22.30 42.65
CA ASP A 393 5.21 21.30 41.93
C ASP A 393 6.04 20.68 40.80
N LEU A 394 6.84 21.49 40.06
CA LEU A 394 7.75 20.98 39.03
C LEU A 394 8.84 20.06 39.63
N GLN A 395 9.39 20.44 40.79
CA GLN A 395 10.34 19.57 41.53
C GLN A 395 9.68 18.21 41.87
N SER A 396 8.44 18.25 42.36
CA SER A 396 7.69 17.02 42.73
C SER A 396 7.38 16.15 41.52
N ILE A 397 7.01 16.74 40.40
CA ILE A 397 6.77 16.04 39.13
C ILE A 397 8.07 15.34 38.69
N VAL A 398 9.21 16.05 38.66
CA VAL A 398 10.49 15.48 38.24
C VAL A 398 10.94 14.36 39.18
N HIS A 399 10.75 14.50 40.50
CA HIS A 399 11.01 13.42 41.45
C HIS A 399 10.16 12.19 41.16
N THR A 400 8.87 12.38 40.82
CA THR A 400 7.98 11.29 40.45
C THR A 400 8.49 10.56 39.18
N MET A 401 8.84 11.33 38.16
CA MET A 401 9.36 10.78 36.87
C MET A 401 10.65 9.97 37.07
N LEU A 402 11.52 10.39 38.01
CA LEU A 402 12.81 9.76 38.29
C LEU A 402 12.75 8.69 39.38
N SER A 403 11.63 8.54 40.07
CA SER A 403 11.48 7.62 41.21
C SER A 403 11.83 6.16 40.90
N PRO A 404 11.55 5.61 39.67
CA PRO A 404 11.95 4.24 39.36
C PRO A 404 13.44 4.02 39.28
N MET A 405 14.21 5.11 39.09
CA MET A 405 15.67 5.07 38.96
C MET A 405 16.38 5.30 40.30
N LEU A 406 15.62 5.51 41.37
CA LEU A 406 16.22 5.73 42.69
C LEU A 406 16.83 4.41 43.22
N LYS A 407 18.12 4.42 43.58
CA LYS A 407 18.78 3.25 44.13
C LYS A 407 18.28 2.98 45.55
N ALA A 408 17.94 1.73 45.86
CA ALA A 408 17.63 1.31 47.23
C ALA A 408 18.86 1.50 48.10
N LYS A 409 18.78 2.26 49.20
CA LYS A 409 19.85 2.30 50.21
C LYS A 409 19.94 0.92 50.85
N GLU A 410 21.05 0.24 50.64
CA GLU A 410 21.36 -0.95 51.42
C GLU A 410 21.41 -0.58 52.91
N PRO A 411 20.74 -1.34 53.81
CA PRO A 411 20.90 -1.15 55.24
C PRO A 411 22.35 -1.42 55.61
N GLY A 412 23.06 -0.37 56.07
CA GLY A 412 24.48 -0.41 56.41
C GLY A 412 24.81 -1.58 57.31
N ASN A 413 25.59 -2.49 56.80
CA ASN A 413 26.25 -3.55 57.58
C ASN A 413 27.61 -2.99 58.04
N ASN A 414 27.60 -2.41 59.25
CA ASN A 414 28.81 -2.23 60.00
C ASN A 414 29.21 -3.57 60.62
N ASN A 415 30.23 -4.19 60.13
CA ASN A 415 31.36 -4.78 60.88
C ASN A 415 32.04 -5.93 60.17
N VAL A 416 33.38 -5.75 60.11
CA VAL A 416 34.47 -6.68 60.43
C VAL A 416 34.92 -7.67 59.37
N SER A 417 36.05 -7.25 58.81
CA SER A 417 37.32 -8.00 58.58
C SER A 417 37.30 -9.48 58.23
N ASP A 418 38.03 -9.72 57.17
CA ASP A 418 38.99 -10.85 56.98
C ASP A 418 38.46 -12.28 56.78
N THR A 419 38.66 -12.81 55.67
CA THR A 419 39.67 -13.81 55.29
C THR A 419 39.31 -14.57 54.00
N ASN A 420 40.32 -14.69 53.19
CA ASN A 420 40.50 -15.62 52.07
C ASN A 420 39.78 -16.98 52.14
N GLN A 421 39.28 -17.49 51.06
CA GLN A 421 39.81 -18.66 50.32
C GLN A 421 38.88 -19.18 49.24
N THR A 422 39.41 -19.15 48.04
CA THR A 422 39.54 -20.21 47.03
C THR A 422 38.49 -21.32 46.91
N MET A 423 38.12 -21.54 45.69
CA MET A 423 37.98 -22.78 44.93
C MET A 423 36.65 -23.53 44.90
N ALA A 424 36.27 -23.71 43.67
CA ALA A 424 35.94 -24.91 42.92
C ALA A 424 34.48 -25.38 42.79
N SER A 425 34.08 -25.32 41.56
CA SER A 425 33.43 -26.35 40.72
C SER A 425 32.43 -27.35 41.30
N GLY A 426 31.37 -27.57 40.58
CA GLY A 426 30.62 -28.83 40.56
C GLY A 426 29.15 -28.67 40.26
N SER A 427 28.81 -28.78 39.06
CA SER A 427 27.87 -29.60 38.29
C SER A 427 26.67 -30.25 39.01
N SER A 428 25.55 -30.08 38.33
CA SER A 428 24.54 -31.04 37.86
C SER A 428 23.41 -31.53 38.77
N HIS A 429 22.30 -31.63 38.06
CA HIS A 429 21.10 -32.50 38.17
C HIS A 429 19.90 -31.96 38.98
N ASP A 430 18.87 -31.60 38.30
CA ASP A 430 17.67 -32.34 37.79
C ASP A 430 16.59 -32.67 38.84
N ILE A 431 15.35 -32.56 38.36
CA ILE A 431 14.07 -33.16 38.79
C ILE A 431 13.24 -32.33 39.81
N GLY A 432 12.16 -31.65 39.38
CA GLY A 432 10.89 -32.29 39.12
C GLY A 432 9.79 -31.73 39.97
N SER A 433 8.70 -31.44 39.32
CA SER A 433 7.28 -31.55 39.69
C SER A 433 6.62 -30.62 40.71
N ASN A 434 5.65 -29.92 40.16
CA ASN A 434 4.23 -29.89 40.51
C ASN A 434 3.75 -29.47 41.90
N GLU A 435 2.79 -28.63 41.81
CA GLU A 435 1.42 -28.57 42.37
C GLU A 435 1.04 -27.30 43.14
N THR A 436 0.17 -26.58 42.52
CA THR A 436 -1.24 -26.24 42.89
C THR A 436 -1.53 -25.66 44.26
N CYS A 437 -2.33 -24.59 44.13
CA CYS A 437 -3.53 -24.24 44.83
C CYS A 437 -3.53 -23.50 46.19
N THR A 438 -4.27 -22.44 46.10
CA THR A 438 -5.39 -21.97 46.94
C THR A 438 -5.12 -21.10 48.17
N ASP A 439 -5.79 -19.96 48.04
CA ASP A 439 -6.76 -19.29 48.91
C ASP A 439 -6.41 -18.85 50.35
N ASN A 440 -6.82 -17.58 50.50
CA ASN A 440 -7.47 -17.00 51.68
C ASN A 440 -6.70 -16.86 53.00
N THR A 441 -6.55 -15.64 53.45
CA THR A 441 -7.41 -15.08 54.49
C THR A 441 -6.89 -13.73 55.00
N SER A 442 -7.86 -12.83 55.11
CA SER A 442 -7.86 -11.61 55.90
C SER A 442 -7.46 -11.85 57.35
N VAL A 443 -6.69 -10.93 57.96
CA VAL A 443 -6.93 -10.53 59.36
C VAL A 443 -6.12 -9.25 59.73
N LEU A 444 -6.88 -8.20 60.05
CA LEU A 444 -6.82 -7.26 61.19
C LEU A 444 -5.52 -6.47 61.50
N LEU A 445 -5.73 -5.15 61.38
CA LEU A 445 -5.24 -4.05 62.20
C LEU A 445 -4.49 -4.38 63.47
N ASN A 446 -3.26 -3.85 63.53
CA ASN A 446 -2.79 -3.24 64.77
C ASN A 446 -2.04 -1.93 64.47
N LYS A 447 -2.55 -0.89 65.06
CA LYS A 447 -1.91 0.40 65.20
C LYS A 447 -0.74 0.22 66.15
N ASP A 448 0.46 0.51 65.69
CA ASP A 448 1.51 1.00 66.59
C ASP A 448 2.18 2.21 65.92
N ASN A 449 2.09 3.32 66.61
CA ASN A 449 2.73 4.58 66.35
C ASN A 449 4.25 4.38 66.47
N SER A 450 4.96 4.36 65.37
CA SER A 450 6.33 4.77 65.29
C SER A 450 6.47 5.79 64.18
N THR A 451 6.72 7.02 64.57
CA THR A 451 7.14 8.13 63.72
C THR A 451 8.41 7.76 62.97
N SER A 452 8.27 7.15 61.81
CA SER A 452 9.33 7.08 60.82
C SER A 452 9.30 8.40 60.00
N THR A 453 10.20 9.29 60.28
CA THR A 453 10.56 10.41 59.46
C THR A 453 10.89 9.87 58.05
N LYS A 454 10.00 10.06 57.09
CA LYS A 454 10.31 9.88 55.69
C LYS A 454 11.51 10.79 55.38
N PRO A 455 12.61 10.29 54.78
CA PRO A 455 13.67 11.16 54.36
C PRO A 455 13.11 12.19 53.38
N THR A 456 13.32 13.46 53.70
CA THR A 456 13.00 14.60 52.80
C THR A 456 13.75 14.32 51.49
N PRO A 457 13.06 14.30 50.34
CA PRO A 457 13.71 14.06 49.06
C PRO A 457 14.75 15.14 48.81
N GLN A 458 15.95 14.71 48.49
CA GLN A 458 17.09 15.60 48.20
C GLN A 458 16.69 16.45 46.97
N LYS A 459 16.78 17.80 47.08
CA LYS A 459 16.43 18.70 45.98
C LYS A 459 17.33 18.44 44.77
N LEU A 460 16.69 18.32 43.61
CA LEU A 460 17.39 18.18 42.35
C LEU A 460 17.76 19.55 41.78
N PRO A 461 18.95 19.70 41.18
CA PRO A 461 19.37 20.94 40.51
C PRO A 461 18.64 21.05 39.16
N LEU A 462 17.48 21.71 39.18
CA LEU A 462 16.64 21.89 38.00
C LEU A 462 16.69 23.32 37.48
N GLN A 463 16.81 23.43 36.17
CA GLN A 463 16.80 24.72 35.45
C GLN A 463 15.71 24.68 34.38
N MET A 464 14.79 25.65 34.43
CA MET A 464 13.74 25.81 33.41
C MET A 464 14.17 26.92 32.42
N VAL A 465 13.87 26.73 31.15
CA VAL A 465 14.07 27.74 30.12
C VAL A 465 12.75 28.52 29.96
N ASP A 466 12.82 29.85 30.16
CA ASP A 466 11.66 30.72 29.96
C ASP A 466 11.47 31.16 28.48
N GLU A 467 10.44 31.95 28.22
CA GLU A 467 10.11 32.44 26.87
C GLU A 467 11.22 33.33 26.26
N ASN A 468 12.11 33.90 27.10
CA ASN A 468 13.24 34.73 26.68
C ASN A 468 14.54 33.94 26.55
N ASN A 469 14.48 32.59 26.58
CA ASN A 469 15.65 31.73 26.64
C ASN A 469 16.56 31.93 27.87
N ALA A 470 16.04 32.49 28.95
CA ALA A 470 16.76 32.59 30.21
C ALA A 470 16.54 31.34 31.07
N CYS A 471 17.64 30.89 31.70
CA CYS A 471 17.57 29.76 32.62
C CYS A 471 17.12 30.21 34.01
N ILE A 472 16.02 29.69 34.50
CA ILE A 472 15.47 29.94 35.83
C ILE A 472 15.79 28.73 36.71
N ASP A 473 16.47 28.94 37.83
CA ASP A 473 16.73 27.91 38.85
C ASP A 473 15.43 27.62 39.61
N LEU A 474 14.98 26.37 39.53
CA LEU A 474 13.76 25.89 40.18
C LEU A 474 13.99 25.51 41.65
N SER A 475 15.23 25.45 42.12
CA SER A 475 15.56 25.18 43.53
C SER A 475 15.32 26.37 44.45
N VAL A 476 15.15 27.58 43.86
CA VAL A 476 14.98 28.86 44.59
C VAL A 476 13.57 29.37 44.41
N GLY A 477 12.87 29.63 45.55
CA GLY A 477 11.53 30.23 45.55
C GLY A 477 10.46 29.28 45.07
N GLU A 478 10.26 28.18 45.77
CA GLU A 478 9.32 27.08 45.47
C GLU A 478 7.88 27.56 45.30
N ASP A 479 7.46 28.58 46.06
CA ASP A 479 6.12 29.14 46.01
C ASP A 479 5.87 30.01 44.77
N LYS A 480 6.90 30.31 43.97
CA LYS A 480 6.73 31.15 42.79
C LYS A 480 6.00 30.43 41.69
N VAL A 481 4.89 31.03 41.24
CA VAL A 481 4.11 30.50 40.13
C VAL A 481 4.90 30.55 38.83
N VAL A 482 4.89 29.44 38.11
CA VAL A 482 5.43 29.33 36.75
C VAL A 482 4.37 29.80 35.77
N ARG A 483 4.69 30.83 34.98
CA ARG A 483 3.78 31.34 33.95
C ARG A 483 3.82 30.41 32.76
N LEU A 484 2.70 29.75 32.46
CA LEU A 484 2.50 28.95 31.29
C LEU A 484 1.76 29.80 30.24
N SER A 485 2.35 29.99 29.07
CA SER A 485 1.66 30.64 27.97
C SER A 485 0.88 29.60 27.17
N SER A 486 -0.36 29.85 26.83
CA SER A 486 -1.20 28.98 25.98
C SER A 486 -0.68 28.80 24.55
N SER A 487 0.33 29.61 24.16
CA SER A 487 1.02 29.51 22.88
C SER A 487 2.21 28.49 22.88
N MET A 488 2.59 27.98 24.06
CA MET A 488 3.72 27.05 24.21
C MET A 488 3.26 25.61 24.09
N ASP A 489 3.88 24.86 23.20
CA ASP A 489 3.64 23.40 23.07
C ASP A 489 4.41 22.59 24.13
N SER A 490 5.53 23.11 24.64
CA SER A 490 6.35 22.42 25.63
C SER A 490 7.19 23.36 26.48
N ILE A 491 7.51 22.91 27.69
CA ILE A 491 8.42 23.57 28.64
C ILE A 491 9.68 22.71 28.73
N LEU A 492 10.86 23.35 28.59
CA LEU A 492 12.13 22.66 28.69
C LEU A 492 12.69 22.80 30.10
N VAL A 493 12.93 21.70 30.77
CA VAL A 493 13.56 21.64 32.10
C VAL A 493 14.82 20.80 31.99
N TYR A 494 15.93 21.36 32.46
CA TYR A 494 17.21 20.67 32.57
C TYR A 494 17.40 20.13 33.97
N VAL A 495 17.89 18.91 34.07
CA VAL A 495 18.45 18.34 35.29
C VAL A 495 19.97 18.20 35.14
N ASP A 496 20.71 18.87 36.01
CA ASP A 496 22.17 18.92 36.00
C ASP A 496 22.69 17.84 36.94
N TRP A 497 23.13 16.72 36.40
CA TRP A 497 23.58 15.56 37.16
C TRP A 497 25.00 15.82 37.74
N SER A 498 25.11 15.92 39.07
CA SER A 498 26.36 15.91 39.79
C SER A 498 26.75 14.49 40.20
N ASP A 499 27.98 14.30 40.64
CA ASP A 499 28.48 12.98 41.07
C ASP A 499 27.66 12.42 42.25
N GLU A 500 27.18 13.29 43.17
CA GLU A 500 26.33 12.87 44.30
C GLU A 500 24.95 12.35 43.82
N GLN A 501 24.37 12.94 42.77
CA GLN A 501 23.10 12.43 42.22
C GLN A 501 23.30 11.11 41.49
N PHE A 502 24.44 10.89 40.83
CA PHE A 502 24.74 9.58 40.23
C PHE A 502 24.88 8.46 41.26
N GLU A 503 25.29 8.79 42.49
CA GLU A 503 25.30 7.80 43.58
C GLU A 503 23.88 7.41 44.01
N SER A 504 22.93 8.36 43.96
CA SER A 504 21.55 8.16 44.43
C SER A 504 20.63 7.60 43.35
N TYR A 505 20.89 7.85 42.08
CA TYR A 505 20.03 7.43 40.96
C TYR A 505 20.79 6.52 40.00
N ASP A 506 20.11 5.48 39.50
CA ASP A 506 20.61 4.64 38.41
C ASP A 506 20.23 5.24 37.06
N THR A 507 21.03 6.17 36.57
CA THR A 507 20.81 6.88 35.30
C THR A 507 21.20 6.03 34.09
N HIS A 508 21.76 4.82 34.31
CA HIS A 508 22.09 3.88 33.25
C HIS A 508 20.88 3.54 32.36
N TYR A 509 19.67 3.50 32.94
CA TYR A 509 18.41 3.31 32.20
C TYR A 509 18.06 4.42 31.23
N LEU A 510 18.73 5.56 31.26
CA LEU A 510 18.55 6.64 30.30
C LEU A 510 19.44 6.48 29.06
N GLU A 511 20.60 5.82 29.19
CA GLU A 511 21.60 5.65 28.13
C GLU A 511 21.60 4.23 27.54
N ASN A 512 21.66 3.24 28.42
CA ASN A 512 21.77 1.84 28.06
C ASN A 512 20.46 1.13 28.41
N LEU A 513 19.61 1.07 27.42
CA LEU A 513 18.37 0.33 27.56
C LEU A 513 18.64 -1.15 27.70
N PRO A 514 17.86 -1.88 28.51
CA PRO A 514 18.00 -3.32 28.65
C PRO A 514 17.97 -3.96 27.28
N GLU A 515 18.87 -4.93 27.05
CA GLU A 515 18.88 -5.72 25.82
C GLU A 515 17.47 -6.21 25.53
N VAL A 516 17.02 -5.95 24.30
CA VAL A 516 15.68 -6.30 23.86
C VAL A 516 15.50 -7.80 23.99
N SER A 517 14.78 -8.25 25.02
CA SER A 517 14.23 -9.60 25.04
C SER A 517 13.33 -9.70 23.82
N LYS A 518 13.79 -10.36 22.77
CA LYS A 518 13.00 -10.62 21.56
C LYS A 518 11.88 -11.58 21.95
N HIS A 519 10.85 -11.07 22.59
CA HIS A 519 9.57 -11.76 22.76
C HIS A 519 8.80 -11.69 21.44
N GLY A 520 9.38 -12.32 20.44
CA GLY A 520 8.65 -12.77 19.27
C GLY A 520 8.95 -14.24 19.12
N PRO A 521 8.03 -15.07 18.62
CA PRO A 521 8.37 -16.43 18.32
C PRO A 521 9.63 -16.38 17.47
N SER A 522 10.70 -17.06 17.95
CA SER A 522 11.91 -17.34 17.18
C SER A 522 11.42 -17.78 15.80
N THR A 523 11.44 -16.89 14.85
CA THR A 523 11.16 -17.22 13.47
C THR A 523 12.36 -18.01 12.97
N LYS A 524 12.42 -19.34 13.28
CA LYS A 524 12.81 -20.29 12.25
C LYS A 524 12.15 -19.72 11.01
N LYS A 525 12.94 -19.33 10.00
CA LYS A 525 12.45 -18.89 8.70
C LYS A 525 11.17 -19.66 8.40
N ALA A 526 10.02 -19.15 8.83
CA ALA A 526 8.74 -19.62 8.38
C ALA A 526 8.86 -19.39 6.87
N ARG A 527 8.85 -20.44 6.07
CA ARG A 527 8.65 -20.34 4.65
C ARG A 527 7.42 -19.46 4.54
N SER A 528 7.61 -18.20 4.18
CA SER A 528 6.50 -17.29 3.98
C SER A 528 5.63 -17.98 2.94
N GLU A 529 4.42 -18.30 3.31
CA GLU A 529 3.49 -18.86 2.34
C GLU A 529 3.40 -17.88 1.16
N PRO A 530 3.45 -18.38 -0.07
CA PRO A 530 3.39 -17.53 -1.24
C PRO A 530 2.10 -16.71 -1.18
N LEU A 531 2.20 -15.41 -1.49
CA LEU A 531 1.06 -14.51 -1.52
C LEU A 531 -0.01 -15.06 -2.46
N SER A 532 -1.23 -15.28 -1.95
CA SER A 532 -2.34 -15.77 -2.75
C SER A 532 -3.04 -14.63 -3.50
N LEU A 533 -3.55 -14.92 -4.72
CA LEU A 533 -4.39 -13.97 -5.45
C LEU A 533 -5.66 -13.60 -4.67
N TYR A 534 -6.20 -14.54 -3.89
CA TYR A 534 -7.34 -14.28 -2.99
C TYR A 534 -6.99 -13.25 -1.92
N THR A 535 -5.80 -13.34 -1.33
CA THR A 535 -5.32 -12.35 -0.34
C THR A 535 -5.18 -10.95 -0.96
N CYS A 536 -4.73 -10.85 -2.21
CA CYS A 536 -4.67 -9.59 -2.94
C CYS A 536 -6.07 -9.02 -3.20
N LEU A 537 -7.04 -9.89 -3.52
CA LEU A 537 -8.43 -9.51 -3.71
C LEU A 537 -9.08 -9.03 -2.40
N GLU A 538 -8.86 -9.74 -1.30
CA GLU A 538 -9.34 -9.34 0.04
C GLU A 538 -8.76 -8.00 0.45
N ALA A 539 -7.50 -7.74 0.13
CA ALA A 539 -6.88 -6.44 0.36
C ALA A 539 -7.54 -5.33 -0.47
N PHE A 540 -7.91 -5.62 -1.72
CA PHE A 540 -8.61 -4.68 -2.61
C PHE A 540 -10.02 -4.35 -2.11
N LEU A 541 -10.74 -5.34 -1.55
CA LEU A 541 -12.10 -5.19 -1.04
C LEU A 541 -12.18 -4.65 0.40
N ARG A 542 -11.04 -4.45 1.05
CA ARG A 542 -10.97 -3.94 2.42
C ARG A 542 -11.40 -2.48 2.47
N GLU A 543 -12.17 -2.15 3.52
CA GLU A 543 -12.51 -0.77 3.82
C GLU A 543 -11.28 0.05 4.20
N GLU A 544 -11.09 1.20 3.56
CA GLU A 544 -9.97 2.11 3.78
C GLU A 544 -10.42 3.56 3.86
N PRO A 545 -9.85 4.38 4.76
CA PRO A 545 -10.09 5.82 4.76
C PRO A 545 -9.44 6.48 3.53
N LEU A 546 -10.15 7.42 2.92
CA LEU A 546 -9.61 8.24 1.83
C LEU A 546 -8.45 9.09 2.34
N VAL A 547 -7.38 9.19 1.54
CA VAL A 547 -6.20 10.00 1.85
C VAL A 547 -6.48 11.49 1.61
N THR A 548 -5.57 12.36 2.11
CA THR A 548 -5.73 13.82 2.06
C THR A 548 -5.93 14.38 0.66
N ASP A 549 -5.33 13.73 -0.36
CA ASP A 549 -5.43 14.16 -1.76
C ASP A 549 -6.76 13.74 -2.41
N ASP A 550 -7.51 12.80 -1.79
CA ASP A 550 -8.73 12.19 -2.32
C ASP A 550 -9.94 12.39 -1.39
N MET A 551 -10.01 13.54 -0.71
CA MET A 551 -11.15 13.83 0.19
C MET A 551 -12.48 13.86 -0.56
N TRP A 552 -13.50 13.28 0.05
CA TRP A 552 -14.87 13.30 -0.45
C TRP A 552 -15.67 14.47 0.11
N TYR A 553 -16.40 15.17 -0.77
CA TYR A 553 -17.34 16.21 -0.35
C TYR A 553 -18.61 15.57 0.23
N CYS A 554 -18.78 15.68 1.56
CA CYS A 554 -19.98 15.18 2.22
C CYS A 554 -21.18 16.11 1.98
N PRO A 555 -22.26 15.65 1.34
CA PRO A 555 -23.41 16.50 1.01
C PRO A 555 -24.18 16.96 2.26
N GLN A 556 -24.09 16.22 3.39
CA GLN A 556 -24.73 16.58 4.65
C GLN A 556 -23.89 17.57 5.46
N CYS A 557 -22.58 17.34 5.58
CA CYS A 557 -21.66 18.26 6.28
C CYS A 557 -21.31 19.49 5.44
N LYS A 558 -21.47 19.43 4.11
CA LYS A 558 -21.07 20.46 3.12
C LYS A 558 -19.57 20.79 3.16
N GLU A 559 -18.76 19.81 3.50
CA GLU A 559 -17.31 19.94 3.61
C GLU A 559 -16.58 18.72 3.08
N GLN A 560 -15.31 18.90 2.71
CA GLN A 560 -14.41 17.81 2.33
C GLN A 560 -14.09 16.94 3.58
N ARG A 561 -14.23 15.62 3.46
CA ARG A 561 -14.03 14.67 4.56
C ARG A 561 -13.19 13.47 4.12
N HIS A 562 -12.43 12.92 5.04
CA HIS A 562 -11.75 11.63 4.88
C HIS A 562 -12.76 10.49 5.08
N ALA A 563 -13.66 10.32 4.10
CA ALA A 563 -14.64 9.25 4.17
C ALA A 563 -13.97 7.87 4.19
N SER A 564 -14.60 6.91 4.84
CA SER A 564 -14.24 5.51 4.68
C SER A 564 -14.81 4.99 3.37
N LYS A 565 -13.96 4.37 2.52
CA LYS A 565 -14.35 3.81 1.22
C LYS A 565 -14.25 2.30 1.25
N LYS A 566 -15.31 1.61 0.85
CA LYS A 566 -15.36 0.17 0.64
C LYS A 566 -15.82 -0.13 -0.77
N LEU A 567 -15.15 -1.09 -1.42
CA LEU A 567 -15.56 -1.63 -2.72
C LEU A 567 -16.04 -3.08 -2.52
N ASP A 568 -17.18 -3.41 -3.12
CA ASP A 568 -17.68 -4.79 -3.20
C ASP A 568 -17.92 -5.14 -4.67
N LEU A 569 -17.56 -6.36 -5.10
CA LEU A 569 -17.86 -6.83 -6.45
C LEU A 569 -19.37 -7.07 -6.55
N TRP A 570 -20.01 -6.49 -7.59
CA TRP A 570 -21.44 -6.64 -7.80
C TRP A 570 -21.77 -7.50 -9.00
N ARG A 571 -21.28 -7.15 -10.17
CA ARG A 571 -21.45 -7.88 -11.42
C ARG A 571 -20.09 -8.18 -12.02
N LEU A 572 -19.82 -9.44 -12.31
CA LEU A 572 -18.56 -9.86 -12.90
C LEU A 572 -18.70 -10.06 -14.42
N PRO A 573 -17.65 -9.72 -15.22
CA PRO A 573 -17.64 -9.88 -16.67
C PRO A 573 -17.41 -11.34 -17.10
N ASP A 574 -17.61 -11.66 -18.39
CA ASP A 574 -17.25 -12.96 -18.96
C ASP A 574 -15.73 -13.14 -19.05
N VAL A 575 -15.00 -12.07 -19.36
CA VAL A 575 -13.53 -12.02 -19.30
C VAL A 575 -13.11 -11.05 -18.20
N LEU A 576 -12.52 -11.60 -17.15
CA LEU A 576 -12.02 -10.83 -16.01
C LEU A 576 -10.52 -10.59 -16.17
N VAL A 577 -10.14 -9.32 -16.29
CA VAL A 577 -8.74 -8.89 -16.36
C VAL A 577 -8.28 -8.46 -14.97
N ILE A 578 -7.18 -9.05 -14.50
CA ILE A 578 -6.60 -8.73 -13.19
C ILE A 578 -5.19 -8.18 -13.39
N HIS A 579 -4.97 -6.97 -12.95
CA HIS A 579 -3.67 -6.32 -12.92
C HIS A 579 -3.06 -6.42 -11.51
N LEU A 580 -1.83 -6.92 -11.41
CA LEU A 580 -1.05 -7.00 -10.19
C LEU A 580 -0.21 -5.71 -10.05
N LYS A 581 -0.51 -4.85 -9.06
CA LYS A 581 0.20 -3.57 -8.87
C LYS A 581 1.64 -3.77 -8.43
N ARG A 582 2.51 -4.19 -9.37
CA ARG A 582 3.94 -4.45 -9.12
C ARG A 582 4.79 -3.20 -9.07
N PHE A 583 4.41 -2.15 -9.80
CA PHE A 583 5.19 -0.91 -9.86
C PHE A 583 4.71 0.05 -8.77
N SER A 584 5.64 0.37 -7.86
CA SER A 584 5.42 1.31 -6.77
C SER A 584 6.19 2.60 -7.03
N TYR A 585 5.46 3.70 -7.01
CA TYR A 585 6.00 5.05 -7.19
C TYR A 585 5.85 5.80 -5.87
N SER A 586 6.95 6.21 -5.26
CA SER A 586 6.96 7.16 -4.16
C SER A 586 7.72 8.42 -4.58
N ARG A 587 7.60 9.51 -3.83
CA ARG A 587 8.30 10.78 -4.16
C ARG A 587 9.82 10.61 -4.26
N SER A 588 10.39 9.62 -3.57
CA SER A 588 11.84 9.41 -3.48
C SER A 588 12.33 8.13 -4.15
N THR A 589 11.46 7.13 -4.35
CA THR A 589 11.88 5.81 -4.84
C THR A 589 10.88 5.23 -5.82
N LYS A 590 11.43 4.59 -6.84
CA LYS A 590 10.68 3.80 -7.81
C LYS A 590 11.19 2.37 -7.73
N HIS A 591 10.34 1.43 -7.39
CA HIS A 591 10.75 0.02 -7.33
C HIS A 591 9.65 -0.91 -7.83
N LYS A 592 10.07 -2.08 -8.28
CA LYS A 592 9.20 -3.16 -8.70
C LYS A 592 9.11 -4.21 -7.60
N LEU A 593 7.89 -4.65 -7.30
CA LEU A 593 7.65 -5.75 -6.36
C LEU A 593 7.78 -7.08 -7.10
N GLU A 594 8.76 -7.89 -6.71
CA GLU A 594 9.04 -9.20 -7.31
C GLU A 594 8.40 -10.37 -6.55
N THR A 595 7.48 -10.07 -5.64
CA THR A 595 6.77 -11.08 -4.86
C THR A 595 6.04 -12.06 -5.75
N PHE A 596 6.27 -13.35 -5.55
CA PHE A 596 5.52 -14.40 -6.22
C PHE A 596 4.07 -14.40 -5.72
N VAL A 597 3.12 -14.31 -6.65
CA VAL A 597 1.69 -14.42 -6.37
C VAL A 597 1.22 -15.78 -6.85
N ASN A 598 0.70 -16.59 -5.95
CA ASN A 598 0.08 -17.85 -6.29
C ASN A 598 -1.38 -17.60 -6.71
N PHE A 599 -1.66 -17.83 -7.99
CA PHE A 599 -3.00 -17.67 -8.57
C PHE A 599 -3.48 -18.99 -9.17
N PRO A 600 -4.78 -19.35 -9.07
CA PRO A 600 -5.32 -20.55 -9.67
C PRO A 600 -5.35 -20.46 -11.20
N ILE A 601 -4.96 -21.53 -11.90
CA ILE A 601 -5.14 -21.64 -13.35
C ILE A 601 -6.59 -22.06 -13.64
N TYR A 602 -7.10 -22.99 -12.85
CA TYR A 602 -8.47 -23.53 -12.96
C TYR A 602 -9.26 -23.21 -11.71
N ASN A 603 -10.57 -23.17 -11.84
CA ASN A 603 -11.51 -23.06 -10.73
C ASN A 603 -11.23 -21.85 -9.80
N PHE A 604 -10.90 -20.70 -10.39
CA PHE A 604 -10.84 -19.45 -9.62
C PHE A 604 -12.26 -19.08 -9.20
N ASP A 605 -12.60 -19.39 -7.96
CA ASP A 605 -13.95 -19.23 -7.42
C ASP A 605 -14.13 -17.86 -6.75
N LEU A 606 -14.94 -17.02 -7.37
CA LEU A 606 -15.29 -15.68 -6.88
C LEU A 606 -16.69 -15.62 -6.26
N THR A 607 -17.38 -16.74 -6.08
CA THR A 607 -18.78 -16.78 -5.60
C THR A 607 -18.94 -16.10 -4.27
N ASN A 608 -17.98 -16.24 -3.35
CA ASN A 608 -18.02 -15.63 -2.01
C ASN A 608 -17.59 -14.17 -1.98
N TYR A 609 -17.02 -13.68 -3.06
CA TYR A 609 -16.51 -12.29 -3.17
C TYR A 609 -17.51 -11.35 -3.85
N VAL A 610 -18.60 -11.88 -4.43
CA VAL A 610 -19.65 -11.08 -5.03
C VAL A 610 -20.70 -10.76 -3.97
N ALA A 611 -21.02 -9.47 -3.83
CA ALA A 611 -22.01 -8.99 -2.85
C ALA A 611 -23.45 -9.40 -3.23
N TYR A 612 -23.76 -9.52 -4.52
CA TYR A 612 -25.05 -10.00 -5.01
C TYR A 612 -25.19 -11.51 -4.82
N LYS A 613 -25.94 -11.91 -3.77
CA LYS A 613 -26.06 -13.31 -3.36
C LYS A 613 -27.12 -14.13 -4.12
N ASN A 614 -27.99 -13.46 -4.90
CA ASN A 614 -29.08 -14.14 -5.62
C ASN A 614 -28.64 -14.71 -6.97
N SER A 615 -27.34 -14.79 -7.28
CA SER A 615 -26.85 -15.47 -8.47
C SER A 615 -27.01 -16.97 -8.33
N PRO A 616 -27.80 -17.65 -9.21
CA PRO A 616 -28.04 -19.10 -9.10
C PRO A 616 -26.81 -19.92 -9.46
N HIS A 617 -25.76 -19.31 -10.02
CA HIS A 617 -24.59 -20.02 -10.53
C HIS A 617 -23.32 -19.62 -9.80
N LYS A 618 -22.41 -20.59 -9.61
CA LYS A 618 -21.06 -20.33 -9.13
C LYS A 618 -20.30 -19.40 -10.08
N GLN A 619 -19.52 -18.50 -9.53
CA GLN A 619 -18.69 -17.55 -10.27
C GLN A 619 -17.29 -18.13 -10.47
N LEU A 620 -17.17 -19.15 -11.35
CA LEU A 620 -15.93 -19.86 -11.61
C LEU A 620 -15.23 -19.30 -12.86
N TYR A 621 -13.91 -19.18 -12.78
CA TYR A 621 -13.06 -18.67 -13.85
C TYR A 621 -11.86 -19.58 -14.10
N GLU A 622 -11.37 -19.59 -15.34
CA GLU A 622 -10.15 -20.25 -15.76
C GLU A 622 -9.19 -19.27 -16.43
N LEU A 623 -7.91 -19.36 -16.08
CA LEU A 623 -6.86 -18.56 -16.70
C LEU A 623 -6.61 -19.09 -18.12
N TYR A 624 -6.61 -18.17 -19.11
CA TYR A 624 -6.27 -18.53 -20.49
C TYR A 624 -5.11 -17.71 -21.05
N ALA A 625 -4.80 -16.56 -20.47
CA ALA A 625 -3.65 -15.74 -20.88
C ALA A 625 -3.11 -14.92 -19.72
N LEU A 626 -1.83 -14.54 -19.80
CA LEU A 626 -1.22 -13.58 -18.90
C LEU A 626 -0.05 -12.88 -19.58
N THR A 627 0.27 -11.67 -19.12
CA THR A 627 1.53 -11.00 -19.45
C THR A 627 2.52 -11.17 -18.31
N ASN A 628 3.80 -11.33 -18.65
CA ASN A 628 4.92 -11.32 -17.72
C ASN A 628 5.75 -10.05 -17.92
N HIS A 629 6.37 -9.55 -16.85
CA HIS A 629 7.37 -8.49 -16.91
C HIS A 629 8.64 -8.91 -16.19
N TYR A 630 9.74 -9.00 -16.90
CA TYR A 630 11.07 -9.33 -16.38
C TYR A 630 11.94 -8.08 -16.28
N GLY A 631 12.86 -8.06 -15.31
CA GLY A 631 13.74 -6.92 -15.10
C GLY A 631 13.13 -5.80 -14.27
N GLY A 632 13.81 -4.66 -14.21
CA GLY A 632 13.48 -3.51 -13.39
C GLY A 632 12.59 -2.48 -14.09
N MET A 633 12.38 -1.34 -13.43
CA MET A 633 11.65 -0.21 -14.01
C MET A 633 12.52 0.50 -15.06
N GLY A 634 11.95 0.70 -16.25
CA GLY A 634 12.60 1.43 -17.36
C GLY A 634 13.57 0.60 -18.21
N SER A 635 13.86 -0.65 -17.84
CA SER A 635 14.71 -1.57 -18.62
C SER A 635 14.26 -3.02 -18.44
N GLY A 636 13.00 -3.29 -18.73
CA GLY A 636 12.41 -4.63 -18.60
C GLY A 636 12.06 -5.25 -19.94
N HIS A 637 11.58 -6.46 -19.91
CA HIS A 637 11.06 -7.20 -21.05
C HIS A 637 9.72 -7.82 -20.75
N TYR A 638 8.78 -7.73 -21.69
CA TYR A 638 7.44 -8.31 -21.57
C TYR A 638 7.31 -9.54 -22.49
N THR A 639 6.67 -10.57 -21.98
CA THR A 639 6.21 -11.74 -22.74
C THR A 639 4.75 -12.03 -22.42
N ALA A 640 4.10 -12.92 -23.20
CA ALA A 640 2.77 -13.40 -22.89
C ALA A 640 2.75 -14.94 -22.83
N HIS A 641 2.11 -15.52 -21.82
CA HIS A 641 1.78 -16.92 -21.78
C HIS A 641 0.31 -17.07 -22.14
N ILE A 642 0.01 -17.90 -23.14
CA ILE A 642 -1.34 -18.05 -23.70
C ILE A 642 -1.67 -19.52 -23.88
N LYS A 643 -2.88 -19.89 -23.45
CA LYS A 643 -3.46 -21.22 -23.69
C LYS A 643 -4.27 -21.19 -24.96
N LEU A 644 -3.83 -21.94 -25.97
CA LEU A 644 -4.69 -22.20 -27.12
C LEU A 644 -5.80 -23.18 -26.68
N LEU A 645 -7.04 -22.70 -26.65
CA LEU A 645 -8.16 -23.44 -26.09
C LEU A 645 -8.49 -24.68 -26.91
N ASP A 646 -8.32 -24.61 -28.24
CA ASP A 646 -8.56 -25.75 -29.14
C ASP A 646 -7.56 -26.91 -28.93
N GLU A 647 -6.30 -26.56 -28.61
CA GLU A 647 -5.23 -27.53 -28.37
C GLU A 647 -5.07 -27.88 -26.89
N LYS A 648 -5.66 -27.08 -25.98
CA LYS A 648 -5.47 -27.14 -24.52
C LYS A 648 -4.00 -27.07 -24.09
N ARG A 649 -3.15 -26.40 -24.88
CA ARG A 649 -1.70 -26.26 -24.65
C ARG A 649 -1.32 -24.81 -24.41
N TRP A 650 -0.33 -24.62 -23.53
CA TRP A 650 0.25 -23.32 -23.23
C TRP A 650 1.44 -23.02 -24.14
N TYR A 651 1.55 -21.76 -24.54
CA TYR A 651 2.64 -21.21 -25.35
C TYR A 651 3.17 -19.92 -24.72
N ASN A 652 4.50 -19.74 -24.79
CA ASN A 652 5.15 -18.47 -24.50
C ASN A 652 5.32 -17.69 -25.80
N PHE A 653 4.76 -16.51 -25.83
CA PHE A 653 4.92 -15.53 -26.92
C PHE A 653 5.94 -14.48 -26.47
N ASP A 654 7.14 -14.59 -26.97
CA ASP A 654 8.25 -13.68 -26.74
C ASP A 654 8.56 -12.95 -28.03
N ASP A 655 7.87 -11.83 -28.26
CA ASP A 655 7.90 -11.05 -29.49
C ASP A 655 7.64 -11.96 -30.72
N ASN A 656 8.66 -12.15 -31.57
CA ASN A 656 8.56 -12.99 -32.77
C ASN A 656 8.75 -14.50 -32.51
N HIS A 657 9.15 -14.88 -31.33
CA HIS A 657 9.36 -16.28 -30.94
C HIS A 657 8.15 -16.83 -30.20
N VAL A 658 7.64 -17.98 -30.67
CA VAL A 658 6.52 -18.67 -30.03
C VAL A 658 6.94 -20.09 -29.72
N THR A 659 6.98 -20.44 -28.44
CA THR A 659 7.43 -21.74 -27.96
C THR A 659 6.39 -22.38 -27.06
N PRO A 660 6.17 -23.71 -27.14
CA PRO A 660 5.31 -24.38 -26.17
C PRO A 660 5.95 -24.36 -24.77
N ILE A 661 5.13 -24.25 -23.75
CA ILE A 661 5.54 -24.33 -22.34
C ILE A 661 4.66 -25.32 -21.59
N ASN A 662 5.19 -25.88 -20.48
CA ASN A 662 4.41 -26.70 -19.58
C ASN A 662 3.51 -25.84 -18.68
N GLU A 663 2.41 -26.42 -18.23
CA GLU A 663 1.47 -25.69 -17.36
C GLU A 663 2.11 -25.29 -16.01
N GLU A 664 3.07 -26.06 -15.53
CA GLU A 664 3.83 -25.78 -14.31
C GLU A 664 4.66 -24.50 -14.43
N ASP A 665 5.10 -24.16 -15.65
CA ASP A 665 5.93 -22.98 -15.95
C ASP A 665 5.12 -21.71 -16.20
N VAL A 666 3.78 -21.80 -16.22
CA VAL A 666 2.89 -20.65 -16.47
C VAL A 666 2.96 -19.63 -15.35
N LYS A 667 3.05 -20.10 -14.09
CA LYS A 667 3.06 -19.24 -12.91
C LYS A 667 4.49 -18.79 -12.59
N THR A 668 4.76 -17.51 -12.76
CA THR A 668 6.09 -16.95 -12.48
C THR A 668 6.00 -15.75 -11.53
N ALA A 669 7.10 -15.37 -10.90
CA ALA A 669 7.20 -14.11 -10.16
C ALA A 669 7.09 -12.88 -11.08
N ALA A 670 7.23 -13.07 -12.38
CA ALA A 670 7.11 -12.03 -13.39
C ALA A 670 5.65 -11.78 -13.85
N SER A 671 4.70 -12.65 -13.50
CA SER A 671 3.29 -12.52 -13.91
C SER A 671 2.72 -11.17 -13.51
N TYR A 672 2.10 -10.44 -14.48
CA TYR A 672 1.76 -9.04 -14.32
C TYR A 672 0.29 -8.74 -14.56
N VAL A 673 -0.27 -9.08 -15.73
CA VAL A 673 -1.71 -8.96 -16.02
C VAL A 673 -2.24 -10.36 -16.34
N LEU A 674 -3.31 -10.76 -15.66
CA LEU A 674 -3.93 -12.08 -15.77
C LEU A 674 -5.27 -11.94 -16.46
N PHE A 675 -5.57 -12.84 -17.40
CA PHE A 675 -6.82 -12.89 -18.14
C PHE A 675 -7.56 -14.17 -17.83
N TYR A 676 -8.69 -14.02 -17.15
CA TYR A 676 -9.57 -15.12 -16.75
C TYR A 676 -10.85 -15.12 -17.56
N ARG A 677 -11.32 -16.30 -17.95
CA ARG A 677 -12.59 -16.50 -18.64
C ARG A 677 -13.57 -17.24 -17.75
N ARG A 678 -14.82 -16.79 -17.74
CA ARG A 678 -15.89 -17.45 -16.99
C ARG A 678 -16.17 -18.86 -17.53
N VAL A 679 -16.27 -19.85 -16.62
CA VAL A 679 -16.67 -21.21 -16.94
C VAL A 679 -18.20 -21.25 -17.06
N LYS A 680 -18.72 -21.56 -18.26
CA LYS A 680 -20.16 -21.74 -18.48
C LYS A 680 -20.56 -23.16 -18.05
N SER A 681 -21.66 -23.28 -17.30
CA SER A 681 -22.09 -24.52 -16.65
C SER A 681 -22.64 -25.60 -17.61
N ASP A 682 -22.66 -25.40 -18.92
CA ASP A 682 -23.20 -26.36 -19.90
C ASP A 682 -22.34 -27.61 -20.07
N ASN A 683 -21.15 -27.67 -19.47
CA ASN A 683 -20.28 -28.86 -19.53
C ASN A 683 -20.36 -29.79 -18.29
N ALA A 684 -21.23 -29.48 -17.31
CA ALA A 684 -21.36 -30.30 -16.10
C ALA A 684 -22.33 -31.48 -16.24
N SER A 685 -23.03 -31.61 -17.38
CA SER A 685 -24.06 -32.66 -17.58
C SER A 685 -23.62 -33.86 -18.44
N LEU A 686 -22.36 -33.93 -18.87
CA LEU A 686 -21.89 -35.02 -19.75
C LEU A 686 -20.90 -36.02 -19.13
N SER A 687 -20.66 -35.98 -17.80
CA SER A 687 -19.77 -36.94 -17.15
C SER A 687 -20.41 -37.85 -16.10
N ASN A 688 -21.76 -37.94 -16.03
CA ASN A 688 -22.44 -38.88 -15.16
C ASN A 688 -23.48 -39.65 -16.00
N GLY A 689 -23.06 -40.70 -16.64
CA GLY A 689 -23.94 -41.63 -17.31
C GLY A 689 -23.18 -42.70 -18.07
N GLU A 690 -22.76 -43.75 -17.39
CA GLU A 690 -22.73 -45.11 -17.89
C GLU A 690 -22.10 -46.01 -16.82
N ASP A 691 -22.96 -46.51 -15.96
CA ASP A 691 -22.81 -47.78 -15.29
C ASP A 691 -24.23 -48.38 -15.13
N HIS A 692 -24.74 -48.98 -16.16
CA HIS A 692 -25.84 -49.90 -16.06
C HIS A 692 -25.38 -51.33 -16.41
N ASN A 693 -25.07 -52.06 -15.35
CA ASN A 693 -25.07 -53.52 -15.32
C ASN A 693 -26.38 -54.06 -15.86
N VAL A 694 -26.34 -54.74 -16.99
CA VAL A 694 -27.39 -55.63 -17.42
C VAL A 694 -26.86 -57.07 -17.32
N SER A 695 -27.31 -57.78 -16.29
CA SER A 695 -27.20 -59.24 -16.22
C SER A 695 -28.24 -59.91 -17.12
N PRO A 696 -27.89 -60.98 -17.83
CA PRO A 696 -28.87 -61.71 -18.63
C PRO A 696 -29.62 -62.70 -17.74
N LYS A 697 -30.94 -62.76 -17.90
CA LYS A 697 -31.74 -63.86 -17.47
C LYS A 697 -32.35 -64.53 -18.71
N ALA A 698 -32.08 -65.85 -18.76
CA ALA A 698 -32.71 -66.98 -19.38
C ALA A 698 -33.82 -66.79 -20.44
#